data_d513f511278ac4fc25ebd53c01e0aed2
#
_entry.id   d513f511278ac4fc25ebd53c01e0aed2
#
_cell.length_a   1.000
_cell.length_b   1.000
_cell.length_c   1.000
_cell.angle_alpha   90.00
_cell.angle_beta   90.00
_cell.angle_gamma   90.00
#
_symmetry.space_group_name_H-M   'P 1'
#
loop_
_entity.id
_entity.type
_entity.pdbx_description
1 polymer ?
#
loop_
_entity_poly.entity_id
_entity_poly.type
_entity_poly.pdbx_seq_one_letter_code
_entity_poly.pdbx_strand_id
1 'polypeptide(L)'
;MKHYILALVLAMASINAAIAANPIREGNMISGHVLVKGSEENIPYATVLIVGSGQGTVSNEEGQFELKNLPAGKYTLRVSAVGYKTQEKEIEVNKDFTAVVHFQMQEESFMTDEVVVSANRNEVSRKAAPVVVNVMSTKLFEMVNSTDLAKTLNYQSGLRVENNCQNCGFPQVRINGLEGPYSQILINSRPIISALSGVYGLEQIPVNMIERVEVVRGGGSALFGANAVGGTINIITKDPINNSFQVSSMFSNMDGKSWEQYMGANVSLVAKDNSYGIALYESYRNRNPYDRDGDGFSELGKLNMNTFGFRAYYRPTHFSRINLEYHTTNEFRRGGNKFDFQPHETDITEQTKHIINSGGLSYDLFWREYKHKISLYGSIQHTDRNSYYGAQKDLNAYGKTNDLTWVAGGMYVGNMDNCLFAPATFTGGLEYQNNSMHDVMTGYHRDMQQDVRIASAFVQNEWKMNVLTMLVGARLDKHNLIDKLIFSPRVNLLYKPSEDFQARLTYSTGFRAPQAYDEDLHVTAVGGEGVQIKLADNLREERSNSYSGSVDWTTHLGHWQANILVEGFYTDLRHVFVLEDIGKNDIGDVIKERRNGNGARVYGANLDAKIAHGKEAQFQLGFTAQRSRYTHEEAWTKVDGVDLTTKRMPRTPDYYGYFTFSSAPVKNFDFSLSGTYTGKMIVPHYAGYIEKDRMENTPHFFDLNLKLNYTFVLHDHIKFQLNTGVQNIFNSFQKDLDKGEFRDAGYFYGPTQPRTFFIGFKIMN
;
A
#
# COMPACT_ATOMS: atom_id res chain seq x y z
N MET A 1 -1.30 14.34 -28.33
CA MET A 1 -1.83 14.47 -26.94
C MET A 1 -2.68 15.71 -26.72
N LYS A 2 -2.19 16.95 -26.98
CA LYS A 2 -3.00 18.18 -26.76
C LYS A 2 -4.36 18.18 -27.43
N HIS A 3 -4.51 17.66 -28.65
CA HIS A 3 -5.77 17.61 -29.39
C HIS A 3 -6.78 16.58 -28.84
N TYR A 4 -6.31 15.48 -28.25
CA TYR A 4 -7.20 14.45 -27.64
C TYR A 4 -7.72 14.90 -26.27
N ILE A 5 -6.91 15.63 -25.49
CA ILE A 5 -7.36 16.23 -24.23
C ILE A 5 -8.41 17.32 -24.50
N LEU A 6 -8.21 18.15 -25.52
CA LEU A 6 -9.16 19.18 -25.92
C LEU A 6 -10.46 18.56 -26.46
N ALA A 7 -10.38 17.46 -27.21
CA ALA A 7 -11.57 16.73 -27.67
C ALA A 7 -12.33 16.07 -26.50
N LEU A 8 -11.63 15.56 -25.50
CA LEU A 8 -12.23 14.99 -24.28
C LEU A 8 -12.91 16.08 -23.44
N VAL A 9 -12.26 17.23 -23.27
CA VAL A 9 -12.83 18.40 -22.57
C VAL A 9 -14.03 18.98 -23.34
N LEU A 10 -13.99 19.04 -24.65
CA LEU A 10 -15.13 19.47 -25.47
C LEU A 10 -16.27 18.44 -25.49
N ALA A 11 -15.97 17.14 -25.47
CA ALA A 11 -16.98 16.10 -25.28
C ALA A 11 -17.63 16.17 -23.89
N MET A 12 -16.85 16.43 -22.84
CA MET A 12 -17.38 16.65 -21.50
C MET A 12 -18.21 17.95 -21.41
N ALA A 13 -17.81 19.01 -22.13
CA ALA A 13 -18.58 20.28 -22.19
C ALA A 13 -19.90 20.12 -22.96
N SER A 14 -19.93 19.30 -24.02
CA SER A 14 -21.18 19.00 -24.75
C SER A 14 -22.12 18.07 -23.97
N ILE A 15 -21.58 17.16 -23.14
CA ILE A 15 -22.37 16.38 -22.19
C ILE A 15 -22.98 17.31 -21.11
N ASN A 16 -22.25 18.30 -20.63
CA ASN A 16 -22.75 19.28 -19.68
C ASN A 16 -23.90 20.15 -20.24
N ALA A 17 -23.87 20.51 -21.53
CA ALA A 17 -24.94 21.28 -22.16
C ALA A 17 -26.25 20.47 -22.28
N ALA A 18 -26.17 19.16 -22.44
CA ALA A 18 -27.34 18.27 -22.47
C ALA A 18 -27.88 17.94 -21.05
N ILE A 19 -27.05 18.02 -20.01
CA ILE A 19 -27.42 17.75 -18.61
C ILE A 19 -27.95 19.02 -17.90
N ALA A 20 -27.51 20.22 -18.31
CA ALA A 20 -27.94 21.50 -17.72
C ALA A 20 -29.43 21.86 -17.97
N ALA A 21 -30.15 21.05 -18.72
CA ALA A 21 -31.57 21.28 -19.03
C ALA A 21 -32.56 20.82 -17.95
N ASN A 22 -32.09 20.12 -16.89
CA ASN A 22 -32.94 19.78 -15.73
C ASN A 22 -32.45 20.54 -14.51
N PRO A 23 -33.13 21.60 -14.06
CA PRO A 23 -32.81 22.22 -12.79
C PRO A 23 -32.95 21.17 -11.69
N ILE A 24 -31.93 21.07 -10.83
CA ILE A 24 -31.98 20.28 -9.60
C ILE A 24 -33.17 20.81 -8.79
N ARG A 25 -34.31 20.11 -8.83
CA ARG A 25 -35.44 20.43 -7.96
C ARG A 25 -34.98 20.26 -6.53
N GLU A 26 -35.42 21.18 -5.64
CA GLU A 26 -35.26 21.00 -4.20
C GLU A 26 -35.69 19.58 -3.83
N GLY A 27 -34.71 18.74 -3.52
CA GLY A 27 -34.93 17.34 -3.15
C GLY A 27 -35.18 17.24 -1.65
N ASN A 28 -35.67 16.08 -1.23
CA ASN A 28 -35.87 15.79 0.18
C ASN A 28 -34.55 15.82 0.93
N MET A 29 -34.60 15.96 2.23
CA MET A 29 -33.45 16.07 3.10
C MET A 29 -33.51 15.00 4.19
N ILE A 30 -32.35 14.45 4.55
CA ILE A 30 -32.17 13.73 5.81
C ILE A 30 -31.38 14.68 6.73
N SER A 31 -31.92 14.94 7.90
CA SER A 31 -31.23 15.66 8.97
C SER A 31 -31.13 14.81 10.23
N GLY A 32 -30.23 15.16 11.12
CA GLY A 32 -30.11 14.42 12.35
C GLY A 32 -29.04 14.91 13.28
N HIS A 33 -28.83 14.14 14.34
CA HIS A 33 -27.90 14.44 15.40
C HIS A 33 -27.10 13.21 15.74
N VAL A 34 -25.82 13.37 15.99
CA VAL A 34 -24.92 12.31 16.43
C VAL A 34 -24.51 12.58 17.87
N LEU A 35 -24.90 11.70 18.78
CA LEU A 35 -24.76 11.83 20.22
C LEU A 35 -24.01 10.63 20.81
N VAL A 36 -23.40 10.82 21.98
CA VAL A 36 -22.84 9.73 22.78
C VAL A 36 -23.98 8.94 23.41
N LYS A 37 -23.93 7.61 23.35
CA LYS A 37 -24.96 6.73 23.92
C LYS A 37 -25.05 6.90 25.43
N GLY A 38 -26.25 7.22 25.89
CA GLY A 38 -26.55 7.38 27.33
C GLY A 38 -26.17 8.76 27.88
N SER A 39 -25.82 9.71 27.04
CA SER A 39 -25.60 11.12 27.39
C SER A 39 -26.21 12.04 26.34
N GLU A 40 -26.28 13.35 26.62
CA GLU A 40 -26.64 14.40 25.67
C GLU A 40 -25.38 15.02 25.01
N GLU A 41 -24.22 14.42 25.22
CA GLU A 41 -22.96 14.91 24.65
C GLU A 41 -22.94 14.73 23.13
N ASN A 42 -22.66 15.82 22.43
CA ASN A 42 -22.57 15.85 20.97
C ASN A 42 -21.29 15.20 20.47
N ILE A 43 -21.38 14.51 19.32
CA ILE A 43 -20.21 14.01 18.62
C ILE A 43 -19.98 14.89 17.38
N PRO A 44 -19.03 15.84 17.46
CA PRO A 44 -18.68 16.67 16.34
C PRO A 44 -17.88 15.89 15.30
N TYR A 45 -17.98 16.31 14.04
CA TYR A 45 -17.20 15.82 12.92
C TYR A 45 -17.36 14.32 12.64
N ALA A 46 -18.50 13.73 13.06
CA ALA A 46 -18.85 12.36 12.69
C ALA A 46 -19.16 12.28 11.20
N THR A 47 -18.58 11.35 10.50
CA THR A 47 -18.86 11.09 9.09
C THR A 47 -20.19 10.34 8.95
N VAL A 48 -21.10 10.86 8.15
CA VAL A 48 -22.42 10.27 7.84
C VAL A 48 -22.45 9.96 6.35
N LEU A 49 -22.51 8.68 5.98
CA LEU A 49 -22.47 8.21 4.59
C LEU A 49 -23.75 7.42 4.25
N ILE A 50 -24.20 7.57 3.01
CA ILE A 50 -25.19 6.66 2.42
C ILE A 50 -24.41 5.44 1.90
N VAL A 51 -24.68 4.27 2.47
CA VAL A 51 -23.99 3.02 2.14
C VAL A 51 -24.14 2.71 0.64
N GLY A 52 -23.02 2.37 0.02
CA GLY A 52 -22.95 2.04 -1.41
C GLY A 52 -22.92 3.22 -2.37
N SER A 53 -23.25 4.45 -1.93
CA SER A 53 -23.33 5.64 -2.82
C SER A 53 -22.04 6.46 -2.86
N GLY A 54 -21.19 6.35 -1.84
CA GLY A 54 -20.11 7.28 -1.57
C GLY A 54 -20.58 8.74 -1.34
N GLN A 55 -21.88 8.97 -1.12
CA GLN A 55 -22.44 10.28 -0.75
C GLN A 55 -22.47 10.40 0.76
N GLY A 56 -22.02 11.52 1.30
CA GLY A 56 -21.98 11.74 2.74
C GLY A 56 -21.80 13.20 3.11
N THR A 57 -21.83 13.41 4.41
CA THR A 57 -21.58 14.68 5.08
C THR A 57 -20.85 14.43 6.38
N VAL A 58 -20.49 15.50 7.07
CA VAL A 58 -19.86 15.45 8.39
C VAL A 58 -20.73 16.26 9.35
N SER A 59 -20.91 15.78 10.59
CA SER A 59 -21.64 16.55 11.60
C SER A 59 -20.87 17.81 12.00
N ASN A 60 -21.61 18.88 12.32
CA ASN A 60 -21.04 20.13 12.81
C ASN A 60 -20.57 19.97 14.29
N GLU A 61 -20.18 21.08 14.94
CA GLU A 61 -19.72 21.10 16.33
C GLU A 61 -20.80 20.67 17.33
N GLU A 62 -22.05 20.96 17.01
CA GLU A 62 -23.23 20.55 17.78
C GLU A 62 -23.67 19.12 17.43
N GLY A 63 -22.88 18.36 16.68
CA GLY A 63 -23.21 16.99 16.27
C GLY A 63 -24.32 16.89 15.22
N GLN A 64 -24.77 18.00 14.65
CA GLN A 64 -25.86 18.02 13.67
C GLN A 64 -25.34 17.74 12.27
N PHE A 65 -26.12 17.03 11.46
CA PHE A 65 -25.79 16.77 10.06
C PHE A 65 -26.99 16.93 9.15
N GLU A 66 -26.73 17.22 7.88
CA GLU A 66 -27.71 17.34 6.82
C GLU A 66 -27.21 16.67 5.54
N LEU A 67 -28.06 15.85 4.94
CA LEU A 67 -27.88 15.28 3.59
C LEU A 67 -29.02 15.80 2.73
N LYS A 68 -28.72 16.70 1.81
CA LYS A 68 -29.70 17.42 0.97
C LYS A 68 -29.86 16.76 -0.39
N ASN A 69 -30.97 17.12 -1.03
CA ASN A 69 -31.26 16.78 -2.44
C ASN A 69 -31.32 15.25 -2.68
N LEU A 70 -31.94 14.50 -1.79
CA LEU A 70 -32.10 13.06 -1.93
C LEU A 70 -33.41 12.72 -2.65
N PRO A 71 -33.45 11.79 -3.60
CA PRO A 71 -34.70 11.24 -4.12
C PRO A 71 -35.51 10.55 -3.01
N ALA A 72 -36.83 10.45 -3.18
CA ALA A 72 -37.63 9.59 -2.34
C ALA A 72 -37.18 8.11 -2.49
N GLY A 73 -37.06 7.39 -1.39
CA GLY A 73 -36.57 6.00 -1.38
C GLY A 73 -36.07 5.56 -0.01
N LYS A 74 -35.59 4.33 0.05
CA LYS A 74 -34.97 3.74 1.24
C LYS A 74 -33.45 3.87 1.17
N TYR A 75 -32.86 4.30 2.26
CA TYR A 75 -31.41 4.52 2.40
C TYR A 75 -30.89 3.84 3.65
N THR A 76 -29.71 3.27 3.56
CA THR A 76 -28.94 2.86 4.74
C THR A 76 -27.90 3.93 5.01
N LEU A 77 -28.03 4.62 6.15
CA LEU A 77 -27.04 5.57 6.62
C LEU A 77 -26.03 4.85 7.53
N ARG A 78 -24.75 5.09 7.28
CA ARG A 78 -23.64 4.68 8.14
C ARG A 78 -23.03 5.90 8.79
N VAL A 79 -22.92 5.88 10.12
CA VAL A 79 -22.24 6.92 10.90
C VAL A 79 -20.99 6.35 11.54
N SER A 80 -19.87 7.03 11.37
CA SER A 80 -18.58 6.69 11.95
C SER A 80 -17.91 7.92 12.54
N ALA A 81 -17.29 7.77 13.70
CA ALA A 81 -16.50 8.79 14.37
C ALA A 81 -15.32 8.13 15.10
N VAL A 82 -14.19 8.82 15.20
CA VAL A 82 -13.02 8.30 15.93
C VAL A 82 -13.36 8.12 17.40
N GLY A 83 -13.14 6.90 17.91
CA GLY A 83 -13.46 6.56 19.31
C GLY A 83 -14.90 6.09 19.54
N TYR A 84 -15.64 5.81 18.46
CA TYR A 84 -17.03 5.33 18.53
C TYR A 84 -17.28 4.17 17.58
N LYS A 85 -18.17 3.27 18.00
CA LYS A 85 -18.60 2.12 17.19
C LYS A 85 -19.46 2.61 16.02
N THR A 86 -19.06 2.24 14.80
CA THR A 86 -19.83 2.52 13.59
C THR A 86 -21.26 1.98 13.71
N GLN A 87 -22.25 2.77 13.29
CA GLN A 87 -23.65 2.41 13.29
C GLN A 87 -24.25 2.54 11.91
N GLU A 88 -25.17 1.65 11.59
CA GLU A 88 -26.01 1.73 10.38
C GLU A 88 -27.48 1.79 10.78
N LYS A 89 -28.25 2.62 10.07
CA LYS A 89 -29.69 2.69 10.19
C LYS A 89 -30.34 2.83 8.82
N GLU A 90 -31.40 2.06 8.61
CA GLU A 90 -32.29 2.25 7.46
C GLU A 90 -33.23 3.42 7.74
N ILE A 91 -33.43 4.26 6.73
CA ILE A 91 -34.32 5.41 6.75
C ILE A 91 -35.08 5.48 5.43
N GLU A 92 -36.37 5.79 5.51
CA GLU A 92 -37.21 6.02 4.35
C GLU A 92 -37.40 7.54 4.15
N VAL A 93 -37.06 8.02 2.98
CA VAL A 93 -37.22 9.41 2.56
C VAL A 93 -38.47 9.51 1.71
N ASN A 94 -39.49 10.19 2.20
CA ASN A 94 -40.73 10.43 1.50
C ASN A 94 -40.66 11.76 0.72
N LYS A 95 -41.46 11.87 -0.33
CA LYS A 95 -41.50 13.07 -1.15
C LYS A 95 -42.00 14.27 -0.32
N ASP A 96 -41.29 15.39 -0.43
CA ASP A 96 -41.55 16.67 0.20
C ASP A 96 -41.44 16.67 1.76
N PHE A 97 -40.73 15.68 2.34
CA PHE A 97 -40.47 15.60 3.78
C PHE A 97 -38.99 15.56 4.13
N THR A 98 -38.64 16.20 5.25
CA THR A 98 -37.34 15.99 5.89
C THR A 98 -37.42 14.76 6.77
N ALA A 99 -36.62 13.76 6.45
CA ALA A 99 -36.48 12.60 7.32
C ALA A 99 -35.49 12.93 8.44
N VAL A 100 -35.87 12.70 9.69
CA VAL A 100 -35.03 12.99 10.86
C VAL A 100 -34.53 11.68 11.47
N VAL A 101 -33.22 11.57 11.70
CA VAL A 101 -32.60 10.40 12.31
C VAL A 101 -31.52 10.80 13.31
N HIS A 102 -31.60 10.28 14.52
CA HIS A 102 -30.59 10.46 15.56
C HIS A 102 -29.77 9.19 15.73
N PHE A 103 -28.46 9.35 15.91
CA PHE A 103 -27.54 8.29 16.20
C PHE A 103 -27.01 8.44 17.64
N GLN A 104 -27.11 7.39 18.42
CA GLN A 104 -26.51 7.31 19.75
C GLN A 104 -25.34 6.32 19.67
N MET A 105 -24.14 6.86 19.49
CA MET A 105 -22.95 6.06 19.26
C MET A 105 -22.34 5.58 20.57
N GLN A 106 -22.06 4.30 20.64
CA GLN A 106 -21.34 3.70 21.75
C GLN A 106 -19.86 3.99 21.62
N GLU A 107 -19.21 4.39 22.70
CA GLU A 107 -17.76 4.52 22.72
C GLU A 107 -17.07 3.20 22.37
N GLU A 108 -16.07 3.26 21.52
CA GLU A 108 -15.23 2.14 21.10
C GLU A 108 -13.78 2.64 21.03
N SER A 109 -12.91 2.03 21.83
CA SER A 109 -11.54 2.51 22.01
C SER A 109 -10.68 2.36 20.75
N PHE A 110 -10.95 1.35 19.92
CA PHE A 110 -10.40 1.18 18.59
C PHE A 110 -11.47 0.65 17.64
N MET A 111 -11.44 1.12 16.40
CA MET A 111 -12.40 0.70 15.38
C MET A 111 -12.16 -0.76 15.00
N THR A 112 -13.10 -1.63 15.36
CA THR A 112 -13.07 -3.05 14.98
C THR A 112 -13.82 -3.30 13.67
N ASP A 113 -14.70 -2.38 13.28
CA ASP A 113 -15.61 -2.50 12.15
C ASP A 113 -15.37 -1.41 11.08
N GLU A 114 -14.12 -1.29 10.64
CA GLU A 114 -13.75 -0.41 9.53
C GLU A 114 -14.29 -0.93 8.20
N VAL A 115 -14.62 0.00 7.29
CA VAL A 115 -15.03 -0.36 5.92
C VAL A 115 -13.81 -0.69 5.08
N VAL A 116 -13.88 -1.80 4.38
CA VAL A 116 -12.82 -2.28 3.48
C VAL A 116 -13.38 -2.57 2.09
N VAL A 117 -12.53 -2.46 1.08
CA VAL A 117 -12.87 -2.76 -0.32
C VAL A 117 -12.06 -3.92 -0.90
N SER A 118 -10.93 -4.26 -0.27
CA SER A 118 -10.00 -5.26 -0.78
C SER A 118 -10.49 -6.70 -0.65
N ALA A 119 -11.54 -6.94 0.15
CA ALA A 119 -12.12 -8.26 0.34
C ALA A 119 -12.80 -8.78 -0.94
N ASN A 120 -13.58 -7.92 -1.62
CA ASN A 120 -14.43 -8.30 -2.74
C ASN A 120 -14.62 -7.22 -3.80
N ARG A 121 -13.77 -6.17 -3.85
CA ARG A 121 -13.89 -4.96 -4.69
C ARG A 121 -15.17 -4.15 -4.45
N ASN A 122 -15.81 -4.33 -3.30
CA ASN A 122 -16.96 -3.57 -2.88
C ASN A 122 -16.82 -3.18 -1.40
N GLU A 123 -17.49 -2.10 -0.99
CA GLU A 123 -17.49 -1.66 0.41
C GLU A 123 -18.19 -2.67 1.30
N VAL A 124 -17.48 -3.20 2.27
CA VAL A 124 -17.98 -4.13 3.27
C VAL A 124 -17.32 -3.86 4.61
N SER A 125 -18.05 -4.09 5.70
CA SER A 125 -17.48 -4.07 7.04
C SER A 125 -16.37 -5.12 7.16
N ARG A 126 -15.25 -4.78 7.78
CA ARG A 126 -14.13 -5.71 8.04
C ARG A 126 -14.58 -6.96 8.77
N LYS A 127 -15.52 -6.82 9.71
CA LYS A 127 -16.11 -7.94 10.44
C LYS A 127 -17.00 -8.84 9.57
N ALA A 128 -17.60 -8.30 8.52
CA ALA A 128 -18.43 -9.06 7.58
C ALA A 128 -17.62 -9.62 6.40
N ALA A 129 -16.38 -9.20 6.23
CA ALA A 129 -15.52 -9.67 5.15
C ALA A 129 -15.13 -11.15 5.35
N PRO A 130 -15.34 -12.03 4.34
CA PRO A 130 -15.01 -13.45 4.45
C PRO A 130 -13.52 -13.75 4.34
N VAL A 131 -12.68 -12.74 4.11
CA VAL A 131 -11.22 -12.82 4.12
C VAL A 131 -10.68 -11.84 5.17
N VAL A 132 -9.53 -12.16 5.76
CA VAL A 132 -8.86 -11.24 6.69
C VAL A 132 -8.33 -10.04 5.91
N VAL A 133 -8.83 -8.85 6.23
CA VAL A 133 -8.30 -7.57 5.75
C VAL A 133 -7.75 -6.81 6.94
N ASN A 134 -6.46 -6.56 6.93
CA ASN A 134 -5.84 -5.70 7.92
C ASN A 134 -5.85 -4.25 7.44
N VAL A 135 -6.23 -3.33 8.31
CA VAL A 135 -6.35 -1.92 7.99
C VAL A 135 -5.34 -1.12 8.79
N MET A 136 -4.55 -0.33 8.08
CA MET A 136 -3.60 0.62 8.64
C MET A 136 -4.18 2.03 8.43
N SER A 137 -4.64 2.64 9.50
CA SER A 137 -5.28 3.97 9.46
C SER A 137 -4.25 5.11 9.50
N THR A 138 -4.69 6.33 9.18
CA THR A 138 -3.87 7.54 9.31
C THR A 138 -3.34 7.74 10.72
N LYS A 139 -4.08 7.33 11.76
CA LYS A 139 -3.63 7.39 13.15
C LYS A 139 -2.35 6.56 13.37
N LEU A 140 -2.22 5.38 12.75
CA LEU A 140 -1.01 4.58 12.82
C LEU A 140 0.18 5.32 12.19
N PHE A 141 0.01 5.92 11.00
CA PHE A 141 1.06 6.72 10.35
C PHE A 141 1.55 7.86 11.24
N GLU A 142 0.62 8.53 11.91
CA GLU A 142 0.94 9.60 12.87
C GLU A 142 1.68 9.08 14.10
N MET A 143 1.23 7.97 14.71
CA MET A 143 1.86 7.35 15.87
C MET A 143 3.31 6.96 15.63
N VAL A 144 3.61 6.35 14.48
CA VAL A 144 4.95 5.87 14.14
C VAL A 144 5.81 6.96 13.47
N ASN A 145 5.29 8.18 13.35
CA ASN A 145 5.97 9.31 12.73
C ASN A 145 6.53 9.00 11.32
N SER A 146 5.71 8.40 10.48
CA SER A 146 6.13 8.01 9.14
C SER A 146 5.90 9.13 8.12
N THR A 147 6.89 9.34 7.25
CA THR A 147 6.83 10.28 6.12
C THR A 147 6.52 9.57 4.80
N ASP A 148 6.61 8.24 4.77
CA ASP A 148 6.36 7.41 3.60
C ASP A 148 5.63 6.11 3.98
N LEU A 149 5.05 5.45 2.98
CA LEU A 149 4.32 4.21 3.17
C LEU A 149 5.24 3.06 3.61
N ALA A 150 6.46 2.97 3.07
CA ALA A 150 7.36 1.84 3.30
C ALA A 150 7.64 1.63 4.79
N LYS A 151 7.96 2.69 5.53
CA LYS A 151 8.22 2.61 6.98
C LYS A 151 7.03 2.09 7.76
N THR A 152 5.81 2.54 7.41
CA THR A 152 4.59 2.18 8.14
C THR A 152 4.24 0.71 7.97
N LEU A 153 4.52 0.10 6.82
CA LEU A 153 4.22 -1.31 6.55
C LEU A 153 4.90 -2.28 7.53
N ASN A 154 5.99 -1.89 8.19
CA ASN A 154 6.61 -2.68 9.26
C ASN A 154 5.75 -2.81 10.52
N TYR A 155 4.71 -1.98 10.66
CA TYR A 155 3.76 -2.00 11.78
C TYR A 155 2.48 -2.79 11.43
N GLN A 156 2.65 -3.86 10.66
CA GLN A 156 1.61 -4.84 10.36
C GLN A 156 2.18 -6.25 10.42
N SER A 157 1.51 -7.16 11.15
CA SER A 157 1.91 -8.58 11.21
C SER A 157 1.94 -9.20 9.81
N GLY A 158 2.89 -10.08 9.56
CA GLY A 158 3.09 -10.69 8.24
C GLY A 158 3.78 -9.80 7.22
N LEU A 159 4.03 -8.51 7.53
CA LEU A 159 4.74 -7.59 6.64
C LEU A 159 6.10 -7.22 7.21
N ARG A 160 7.06 -7.08 6.31
CA ARG A 160 8.38 -6.53 6.61
C ARG A 160 8.91 -5.77 5.39
N VAL A 161 9.39 -4.57 5.62
CA VAL A 161 10.09 -3.78 4.59
C VAL A 161 11.58 -3.83 4.89
N GLU A 162 12.36 -4.10 3.86
CA GLU A 162 13.82 -4.12 3.92
C GLU A 162 14.41 -3.34 2.77
N ASN A 163 15.62 -2.83 2.94
CA ASN A 163 16.45 -2.34 1.85
C ASN A 163 17.39 -3.46 1.41
N ASN A 164 17.43 -3.72 0.11
CA ASN A 164 18.26 -4.75 -0.49
C ASN A 164 19.55 -4.18 -1.10
N CYS A 165 19.70 -2.87 -1.10
CA CYS A 165 20.85 -2.20 -1.68
C CYS A 165 21.19 -0.95 -0.87
N GLN A 166 22.43 -0.86 -0.42
CA GLN A 166 22.97 0.25 0.36
C GLN A 166 23.06 1.53 -0.48
N ASN A 167 23.49 1.42 -1.72
CA ASN A 167 23.73 2.59 -2.58
C ASN A 167 22.42 3.17 -3.14
N CYS A 168 21.48 2.36 -3.60
CA CYS A 168 20.23 2.83 -4.22
C CYS A 168 19.10 3.06 -3.21
N GLY A 169 19.19 2.47 -2.01
CA GLY A 169 18.15 2.59 -0.99
C GLY A 169 16.81 2.03 -1.45
N PHE A 170 16.81 0.81 -1.89
CA PHE A 170 15.75 0.07 -2.54
C PHE A 170 14.83 -0.64 -1.52
N PRO A 171 13.65 -0.07 -1.15
CA PRO A 171 12.76 -0.71 -0.20
C PRO A 171 11.91 -1.79 -0.88
N GLN A 172 11.94 -2.99 -0.34
CA GLN A 172 11.04 -4.08 -0.71
C GLN A 172 10.13 -4.47 0.43
N VAL A 173 8.83 -4.66 0.15
CA VAL A 173 7.90 -5.24 1.12
C VAL A 173 7.83 -6.75 0.93
N ARG A 174 8.02 -7.49 2.02
CA ARG A 174 7.78 -8.93 2.09
C ARG A 174 6.47 -9.21 2.80
N ILE A 175 5.64 -10.05 2.21
CA ILE A 175 4.39 -10.53 2.82
C ILE A 175 4.57 -12.00 3.19
N ASN A 176 4.47 -12.33 4.49
CA ASN A 176 4.69 -13.67 5.01
C ASN A 176 6.00 -14.31 4.48
N GLY A 177 7.08 -13.49 4.38
CA GLY A 177 8.40 -13.93 3.90
C GLY A 177 8.57 -14.06 2.39
N LEU A 178 7.52 -13.83 1.60
CA LEU A 178 7.62 -13.76 0.13
C LEU A 178 8.10 -12.37 -0.30
N GLU A 179 8.98 -12.33 -1.29
CA GLU A 179 9.67 -11.12 -1.76
C GLU A 179 8.74 -10.08 -2.40
N GLY A 180 9.23 -8.85 -2.57
CA GLY A 180 8.50 -7.74 -3.13
C GLY A 180 7.74 -8.03 -4.42
N PRO A 181 8.35 -8.69 -5.43
CA PRO A 181 7.68 -9.03 -6.68
C PRO A 181 6.47 -9.97 -6.54
N TYR A 182 6.29 -10.62 -5.40
CA TYR A 182 5.10 -11.41 -5.07
C TYR A 182 3.97 -10.61 -4.41
N SER A 183 4.17 -9.31 -4.21
CA SER A 183 3.21 -8.41 -3.56
C SER A 183 2.58 -7.49 -4.59
N GLN A 184 1.25 -7.56 -4.75
CA GLN A 184 0.52 -6.66 -5.63
C GLN A 184 0.19 -5.36 -4.89
N ILE A 185 0.74 -4.25 -5.37
CA ILE A 185 0.43 -2.91 -4.84
C ILE A 185 -0.65 -2.28 -5.72
N LEU A 186 -1.70 -1.76 -5.08
CA LEU A 186 -2.84 -1.13 -5.74
C LEU A 186 -3.05 0.29 -5.20
N ILE A 187 -3.54 1.17 -6.06
CA ILE A 187 -4.11 2.46 -5.66
C ILE A 187 -5.59 2.44 -6.02
N ASN A 188 -6.46 2.64 -5.03
CA ASN A 188 -7.92 2.58 -5.18
C ASN A 188 -8.39 1.32 -5.92
N SER A 189 -7.84 0.16 -5.54
CA SER A 189 -8.09 -1.18 -6.12
C SER A 189 -7.67 -1.36 -7.59
N ARG A 190 -6.75 -0.52 -8.10
CA ARG A 190 -6.26 -0.56 -9.48
C ARG A 190 -4.77 -0.88 -9.52
N PRO A 191 -4.33 -1.84 -10.33
CA PRO A 191 -2.93 -2.22 -10.46
C PRO A 191 -2.18 -1.30 -11.44
N ILE A 192 -2.00 -0.02 -11.05
CA ILE A 192 -1.32 0.97 -11.89
C ILE A 192 0.18 1.06 -11.63
N ILE A 193 0.66 0.42 -10.57
CA ILE A 193 2.09 0.36 -10.27
C ILE A 193 2.70 -0.70 -11.17
N SER A 194 3.57 -0.26 -12.09
CA SER A 194 4.25 -1.13 -13.04
C SER A 194 5.31 -2.00 -12.37
N ALA A 195 5.83 -2.97 -13.09
CA ALA A 195 6.97 -3.77 -12.65
C ALA A 195 8.20 -2.90 -12.37
N LEU A 196 8.38 -1.79 -13.10
CA LEU A 196 9.44 -0.81 -12.89
C LEU A 196 9.25 0.02 -11.60
N SER A 197 8.01 0.39 -11.29
CA SER A 197 7.68 1.20 -10.11
C SER A 197 7.47 0.38 -8.84
N GLY A 198 7.46 -0.95 -8.94
CA GLY A 198 7.17 -1.85 -7.82
C GLY A 198 8.16 -1.75 -6.67
N VAL A 199 9.33 -1.25 -6.93
CA VAL A 199 10.45 -1.15 -6.02
C VAL A 199 10.49 0.21 -5.31
N TYR A 200 10.67 1.29 -6.05
CA TYR A 200 10.73 2.63 -5.46
C TYR A 200 9.34 3.18 -5.12
N GLY A 201 8.30 2.64 -5.73
CA GLY A 201 6.93 3.14 -5.64
C GLY A 201 6.39 3.29 -4.22
N LEU A 202 6.81 2.45 -3.28
CA LEU A 202 6.38 2.54 -1.88
C LEU A 202 6.83 3.84 -1.18
N GLU A 203 8.02 4.33 -1.46
CA GLU A 203 8.51 5.61 -0.91
C GLU A 203 7.95 6.82 -1.66
N GLN A 204 7.57 6.63 -2.93
CA GLN A 204 7.03 7.69 -3.80
C GLN A 204 5.57 8.05 -3.47
N ILE A 205 4.89 7.23 -2.65
CA ILE A 205 3.52 7.47 -2.21
C ILE A 205 3.53 8.25 -0.90
N PRO A 206 3.18 9.55 -0.90
CA PRO A 206 3.21 10.37 0.29
C PRO A 206 2.06 10.02 1.24
N VAL A 207 2.36 9.91 2.54
CA VAL A 207 1.37 9.53 3.56
C VAL A 207 0.19 10.50 3.65
N ASN A 208 0.38 11.77 3.29
CA ASN A 208 -0.67 12.77 3.37
C ASN A 208 -1.80 12.57 2.36
N MET A 209 -1.59 11.81 1.26
CA MET A 209 -2.66 11.44 0.33
C MET A 209 -3.46 10.21 0.80
N ILE A 210 -2.95 9.44 1.74
CA ILE A 210 -3.50 8.16 2.15
C ILE A 210 -4.62 8.37 3.18
N GLU A 211 -5.77 7.73 2.99
CA GLU A 211 -6.82 7.59 3.98
C GLU A 211 -6.57 6.35 4.85
N ARG A 212 -6.30 5.22 4.21
CA ARG A 212 -5.93 3.95 4.84
C ARG A 212 -5.22 3.04 3.86
N VAL A 213 -4.54 2.04 4.40
CA VAL A 213 -3.96 0.95 3.62
C VAL A 213 -4.61 -0.36 4.05
N GLU A 214 -5.12 -1.10 3.08
CA GLU A 214 -5.74 -2.40 3.28
C GLU A 214 -4.80 -3.50 2.81
N VAL A 215 -4.51 -4.45 3.69
CA VAL A 215 -3.60 -5.58 3.41
C VAL A 215 -4.37 -6.88 3.47
N VAL A 216 -4.33 -7.62 2.37
CA VAL A 216 -4.84 -8.99 2.27
C VAL A 216 -3.65 -9.91 2.04
N ARG A 217 -3.45 -10.88 2.92
CA ARG A 217 -2.36 -11.87 2.85
C ARG A 217 -2.80 -13.12 2.10
N GLY A 218 -1.85 -13.81 1.49
CA GLY A 218 -2.12 -15.00 0.66
C GLY A 218 -2.50 -14.63 -0.79
N GLY A 219 -2.73 -15.63 -1.63
CA GLY A 219 -2.98 -15.43 -3.06
C GLY A 219 -4.19 -14.53 -3.33
N GLY A 220 -3.99 -13.43 -4.07
CA GLY A 220 -5.01 -12.45 -4.42
C GLY A 220 -5.38 -12.41 -5.89
N SER A 221 -4.79 -13.30 -6.71
CA SER A 221 -4.92 -13.22 -8.18
C SER A 221 -6.35 -13.42 -8.69
N ALA A 222 -7.19 -14.10 -7.95
CA ALA A 222 -8.61 -14.24 -8.29
C ALA A 222 -9.37 -12.90 -8.38
N LEU A 223 -8.88 -11.83 -7.75
CA LEU A 223 -9.44 -10.49 -7.85
C LEU A 223 -8.54 -9.51 -8.59
N PHE A 224 -7.25 -9.55 -8.29
CA PHE A 224 -6.31 -8.48 -8.63
C PHE A 224 -5.31 -8.87 -9.73
N GLY A 225 -5.35 -10.14 -10.20
CA GLY A 225 -4.54 -10.62 -11.31
C GLY A 225 -3.09 -10.92 -10.95
N ALA A 226 -2.18 -10.64 -11.86
CA ALA A 226 -0.76 -10.96 -11.75
C ALA A 226 -0.10 -10.32 -10.51
N ASN A 227 0.96 -10.96 -10.02
CA ASN A 227 1.80 -10.55 -8.89
C ASN A 227 1.14 -10.63 -7.49
N ALA A 228 -0.15 -10.90 -7.37
CA ALA A 228 -0.82 -11.12 -6.08
C ALA A 228 -0.59 -12.55 -5.56
N VAL A 229 0.66 -12.95 -5.41
CA VAL A 229 1.09 -14.28 -4.96
C VAL A 229 1.17 -14.36 -3.44
N GLY A 230 1.89 -13.43 -2.83
CA GLY A 230 2.05 -13.30 -1.37
C GLY A 230 0.94 -12.51 -0.71
N GLY A 231 0.32 -11.62 -1.46
CA GLY A 231 -0.77 -10.77 -0.99
C GLY A 231 -0.97 -9.50 -1.80
N THR A 232 -1.86 -8.67 -1.29
CA THR A 232 -2.23 -7.40 -1.90
C THR A 232 -2.15 -6.28 -0.87
N ILE A 233 -1.55 -5.17 -1.25
CA ILE A 233 -1.50 -3.91 -0.50
C ILE A 233 -2.29 -2.88 -1.29
N ASN A 234 -3.46 -2.49 -0.81
CA ASN A 234 -4.35 -1.56 -1.47
C ASN A 234 -4.35 -0.22 -0.74
N ILE A 235 -3.87 0.80 -1.40
CA ILE A 235 -3.76 2.16 -0.89
C ILE A 235 -5.05 2.90 -1.26
N ILE A 236 -5.83 3.26 -0.25
CA ILE A 236 -7.04 4.04 -0.43
C ILE A 236 -6.70 5.52 -0.19
N THR A 237 -6.92 6.34 -1.20
CA THR A 237 -6.63 7.77 -1.14
C THR A 237 -7.79 8.54 -0.52
N LYS A 238 -7.48 9.67 0.12
CA LYS A 238 -8.48 10.54 0.76
C LYS A 238 -9.52 11.03 -0.22
N ASP A 239 -10.79 10.87 0.13
CA ASP A 239 -11.93 11.45 -0.59
C ASP A 239 -12.26 12.82 0.00
N PRO A 240 -12.59 13.83 -0.81
CA PRO A 240 -13.09 15.12 -0.30
C PRO A 240 -14.53 14.95 0.23
N ILE A 241 -14.69 14.97 1.55
CA ILE A 241 -15.99 14.82 2.21
C ILE A 241 -16.42 16.07 3.01
N ASN A 242 -15.45 16.91 3.36
CA ASN A 242 -15.66 18.19 4.06
C ASN A 242 -14.63 19.22 3.65
N ASN A 243 -14.88 20.48 3.98
CA ASN A 243 -13.90 21.54 3.82
C ASN A 243 -12.87 21.44 4.94
N SER A 244 -11.61 21.27 4.58
CA SER A 244 -10.53 21.14 5.56
C SER A 244 -9.19 21.50 4.95
N PHE A 245 -8.23 21.87 5.80
CA PHE A 245 -6.85 22.01 5.39
C PHE A 245 -5.90 21.46 6.46
N GLN A 246 -4.74 21.05 6.02
CA GLN A 246 -3.63 20.63 6.90
C GLN A 246 -2.32 21.00 6.23
N VAL A 247 -1.43 21.64 6.97
CA VAL A 247 -0.04 21.89 6.59
C VAL A 247 0.85 21.32 7.66
N SER A 248 1.90 20.61 7.29
CA SER A 248 2.85 19.98 8.21
C SER A 248 4.28 20.17 7.73
N SER A 249 5.20 20.27 8.67
CA SER A 249 6.63 20.25 8.40
C SER A 249 7.35 19.48 9.48
N MET A 250 8.43 18.79 9.11
CA MET A 250 9.28 18.06 10.03
C MET A 250 10.74 18.18 9.60
N PHE A 251 11.60 18.43 10.58
CA PHE A 251 13.04 18.41 10.46
C PHE A 251 13.60 17.25 11.29
N SER A 252 14.47 16.46 10.71
CA SER A 252 15.06 15.29 11.31
C SER A 252 16.58 15.36 11.23
N ASN A 253 17.26 15.05 12.34
CA ASN A 253 18.70 14.93 12.42
C ASN A 253 19.07 13.47 12.63
N MET A 254 19.79 12.88 11.69
CA MET A 254 20.22 11.48 11.70
C MET A 254 21.62 11.39 12.35
N ASP A 255 21.67 10.93 13.61
CA ASP A 255 22.86 10.66 14.41
C ASP A 255 23.90 11.82 14.46
N GLY A 256 23.42 13.07 14.34
CA GLY A 256 24.28 14.26 14.27
C GLY A 256 25.01 14.48 12.94
N LYS A 257 24.91 13.56 11.97
CA LYS A 257 25.70 13.53 10.75
C LYS A 257 24.94 14.00 9.50
N SER A 258 23.61 13.81 9.46
CA SER A 258 22.82 14.14 8.30
C SER A 258 21.45 14.70 8.66
N TRP A 259 20.80 15.38 7.72
CA TRP A 259 19.49 16.04 7.87
C TRP A 259 18.50 15.57 6.83
N GLU A 260 17.24 15.48 7.29
CA GLU A 260 16.10 15.26 6.42
C GLU A 260 15.00 16.28 6.75
N GLN A 261 14.40 16.85 5.70
CA GLN A 261 13.25 17.74 5.79
C GLN A 261 12.07 17.12 5.07
N TYR A 262 10.91 17.17 5.69
CA TYR A 262 9.63 16.82 5.11
C TYR A 262 8.67 18.01 5.24
N MET A 263 7.89 18.29 4.18
CA MET A 263 6.76 19.22 4.19
C MET A 263 5.57 18.54 3.51
N GLY A 264 4.38 18.76 4.04
CA GLY A 264 3.15 18.24 3.44
C GLY A 264 2.02 19.23 3.59
N ALA A 265 1.18 19.33 2.57
CA ALA A 265 -0.02 20.15 2.56
C ALA A 265 -1.20 19.36 2.00
N ASN A 266 -2.37 19.55 2.59
CA ASN A 266 -3.64 19.00 2.10
C ASN A 266 -4.72 20.11 2.16
N VAL A 267 -5.56 20.15 1.14
CA VAL A 267 -6.76 21.00 1.12
C VAL A 267 -7.91 20.19 0.57
N SER A 268 -9.04 20.20 1.22
CA SER A 268 -10.28 19.58 0.76
C SER A 268 -11.38 20.62 0.67
N LEU A 269 -12.05 20.67 -0.45
CA LEU A 269 -13.15 21.58 -0.72
C LEU A 269 -14.33 20.78 -1.28
N VAL A 270 -15.51 21.02 -0.69
CA VAL A 270 -16.75 20.31 -1.06
C VAL A 270 -17.89 21.31 -1.22
N ALA A 271 -18.68 21.14 -2.26
CA ALA A 271 -19.88 21.91 -2.46
C ALA A 271 -20.91 21.64 -1.36
N LYS A 272 -21.69 22.66 -0.99
CA LYS A 272 -22.71 22.56 0.09
C LYS A 272 -23.76 21.47 -0.16
N ASP A 273 -24.03 21.15 -1.43
CA ASP A 273 -24.96 20.12 -1.86
C ASP A 273 -24.29 18.77 -2.16
N ASN A 274 -22.98 18.64 -1.88
CA ASN A 274 -22.17 17.47 -2.19
C ASN A 274 -22.18 17.04 -3.69
N SER A 275 -22.51 17.94 -4.60
CA SER A 275 -22.52 17.66 -6.04
C SER A 275 -21.10 17.50 -6.62
N TYR A 276 -20.11 18.18 -6.04
CA TYR A 276 -18.70 18.04 -6.41
C TYR A 276 -17.78 18.31 -5.21
N GLY A 277 -16.59 17.79 -5.29
CA GLY A 277 -15.54 18.05 -4.31
C GLY A 277 -14.17 17.79 -4.90
N ILE A 278 -13.14 18.41 -4.31
CA ILE A 278 -11.74 18.25 -4.68
C ILE A 278 -10.86 18.22 -3.44
N ALA A 279 -9.97 17.24 -3.37
CA ALA A 279 -8.88 17.16 -2.42
C ALA A 279 -7.56 17.36 -3.17
N LEU A 280 -6.77 18.34 -2.72
CA LEU A 280 -5.44 18.64 -3.22
C LEU A 280 -4.42 18.21 -2.19
N TYR A 281 -3.28 17.71 -2.62
CA TYR A 281 -2.17 17.41 -1.74
C TYR A 281 -0.83 17.72 -2.39
N GLU A 282 0.12 18.11 -1.56
CA GLU A 282 1.52 18.31 -1.93
C GLU A 282 2.42 17.72 -0.85
N SER A 283 3.57 17.19 -1.25
CA SER A 283 4.58 16.64 -0.37
C SER A 283 5.96 16.92 -0.93
N TYR A 284 6.82 17.49 -0.09
CA TYR A 284 8.24 17.70 -0.38
C TYR A 284 9.08 16.96 0.63
N ARG A 285 10.11 16.24 0.17
CA ARG A 285 11.08 15.51 1.00
C ARG A 285 12.48 15.75 0.49
N ASN A 286 13.37 16.16 1.37
CA ASN A 286 14.78 16.35 1.04
C ASN A 286 15.65 15.75 2.13
N ARG A 287 16.51 14.80 1.77
CA ARG A 287 17.44 14.11 2.66
C ARG A 287 18.85 14.25 2.12
N ASN A 288 19.78 14.65 2.97
CA ASN A 288 21.21 14.59 2.71
C ASN A 288 21.70 13.14 2.84
N PRO A 289 22.81 12.76 2.16
CA PRO A 289 23.39 11.45 2.33
C PRO A 289 23.85 11.23 3.78
N TYR A 290 23.75 10.00 4.25
CA TYR A 290 24.19 9.57 5.56
C TYR A 290 25.27 8.50 5.42
N ASP A 291 26.46 8.80 5.93
CA ASP A 291 27.59 7.91 6.04
C ASP A 291 27.71 7.45 7.49
N ARG A 292 27.49 6.16 7.73
CA ARG A 292 27.46 5.57 9.07
C ARG A 292 28.84 5.43 9.67
N ASP A 293 29.77 4.87 8.94
CA ASP A 293 31.08 4.43 9.45
C ASP A 293 32.23 5.36 9.08
N GLY A 294 31.96 6.43 8.30
CA GLY A 294 32.91 7.49 8.00
C GLY A 294 33.89 7.12 6.90
N ASP A 295 33.56 6.17 6.04
CA ASP A 295 34.42 5.75 4.92
C ASP A 295 34.23 6.59 3.66
N GLY A 296 33.30 7.56 3.68
CA GLY A 296 32.98 8.47 2.58
C GLY A 296 31.89 7.97 1.65
N PHE A 297 31.34 6.77 1.89
CA PHE A 297 30.22 6.20 1.14
C PHE A 297 28.93 6.23 1.98
N SER A 298 27.80 6.42 1.33
CA SER A 298 26.52 6.52 2.03
C SER A 298 25.88 5.15 2.29
N GLU A 299 25.29 4.99 3.48
CA GLU A 299 24.35 3.91 3.81
C GLU A 299 22.89 4.33 3.56
N LEU A 300 22.62 5.64 3.59
CA LEU A 300 21.37 6.21 3.09
C LEU A 300 21.70 7.29 2.05
N GLY A 301 21.23 7.10 0.84
CA GLY A 301 21.50 8.02 -0.25
C GLY A 301 20.79 9.38 -0.08
N LYS A 302 21.29 10.37 -0.84
CA LYS A 302 20.62 11.65 -1.06
C LYS A 302 19.25 11.41 -1.71
N LEU A 303 18.23 12.13 -1.23
CA LEU A 303 16.89 12.10 -1.79
C LEU A 303 16.36 13.53 -1.91
N ASN A 304 15.80 13.86 -3.07
CA ASN A 304 14.97 15.05 -3.24
C ASN A 304 13.72 14.63 -4.01
N MET A 305 12.57 14.80 -3.40
CA MET A 305 11.30 14.36 -3.97
C MET A 305 10.23 15.41 -3.76
N ASN A 306 9.48 15.67 -4.81
CA ASN A 306 8.30 16.53 -4.79
C ASN A 306 7.13 15.77 -5.43
N THR A 307 6.01 15.67 -4.72
CA THR A 307 4.79 15.05 -5.22
C THR A 307 3.63 16.02 -5.06
N PHE A 308 2.92 16.27 -6.15
CA PHE A 308 1.68 17.03 -6.18
C PHE A 308 0.57 16.19 -6.78
N GLY A 309 -0.64 16.30 -6.24
CA GLY A 309 -1.78 15.63 -6.82
C GLY A 309 -3.11 16.13 -6.33
N PHE A 310 -4.17 15.59 -6.96
CA PHE A 310 -5.54 15.84 -6.57
C PHE A 310 -6.43 14.62 -6.80
N ARG A 311 -7.52 14.58 -6.05
CA ARG A 311 -8.66 13.72 -6.30
C ARG A 311 -9.93 14.56 -6.26
N ALA A 312 -10.77 14.44 -7.29
CA ALA A 312 -12.00 15.17 -7.42
C ALA A 312 -13.15 14.22 -7.75
N TYR A 313 -14.35 14.58 -7.34
CA TYR A 313 -15.55 13.93 -7.81
C TYR A 313 -16.57 14.94 -8.32
N TYR A 314 -17.42 14.47 -9.23
CA TYR A 314 -18.63 15.14 -9.68
C TYR A 314 -19.78 14.14 -9.73
N ARG A 315 -20.96 14.56 -9.26
CA ARG A 315 -22.20 13.77 -9.27
C ARG A 315 -23.18 14.40 -10.25
N PRO A 316 -23.24 13.91 -11.48
CA PRO A 316 -24.22 14.37 -12.47
C PRO A 316 -25.66 14.15 -12.00
N THR A 317 -25.88 13.06 -11.25
CA THR A 317 -27.15 12.70 -10.63
C THR A 317 -26.89 12.07 -9.25
N HIS A 318 -27.94 11.88 -8.45
CA HIS A 318 -27.83 11.16 -7.18
C HIS A 318 -27.35 9.72 -7.33
N PHE A 319 -27.61 9.11 -8.48
CA PHE A 319 -27.26 7.74 -8.79
C PHE A 319 -26.01 7.58 -9.65
N SER A 320 -25.25 8.66 -9.84
CA SER A 320 -24.02 8.59 -10.63
C SER A 320 -22.91 9.42 -10.02
N ARG A 321 -21.68 8.92 -10.15
CA ARG A 321 -20.48 9.60 -9.67
C ARG A 321 -19.35 9.43 -10.67
N ILE A 322 -18.71 10.53 -11.03
CA ILE A 322 -17.46 10.59 -11.78
C ILE A 322 -16.35 10.89 -10.77
N ASN A 323 -15.28 10.10 -10.78
CA ASN A 323 -14.08 10.42 -10.00
C ASN A 323 -12.91 10.64 -10.97
N LEU A 324 -12.14 11.69 -10.71
CA LEU A 324 -10.92 12.03 -11.43
C LEU A 324 -9.78 12.16 -10.42
N GLU A 325 -8.67 11.54 -10.72
CA GLU A 325 -7.45 11.64 -9.91
C GLU A 325 -6.22 11.86 -10.79
N TYR A 326 -5.28 12.61 -10.28
CA TYR A 326 -3.99 12.83 -10.91
C TYR A 326 -2.94 13.08 -9.85
N HIS A 327 -1.74 12.56 -10.09
CA HIS A 327 -0.56 12.93 -9.32
C HIS A 327 0.69 12.90 -10.18
N THR A 328 1.65 13.74 -9.82
CA THR A 328 2.98 13.79 -10.41
C THR A 328 4.03 13.74 -9.33
N THR A 329 5.07 12.97 -9.55
CA THR A 329 6.23 12.85 -8.65
C THR A 329 7.50 13.12 -9.43
N ASN A 330 8.31 14.05 -8.92
CA ASN A 330 9.68 14.27 -9.38
C ASN A 330 10.61 13.81 -8.27
N GLU A 331 11.42 12.82 -8.56
CA GLU A 331 12.37 12.25 -7.60
C GLU A 331 13.79 12.30 -8.16
N PHE A 332 14.72 12.73 -7.34
CA PHE A 332 16.15 12.54 -7.52
C PHE A 332 16.69 11.73 -6.34
N ARG A 333 17.35 10.63 -6.63
CA ARG A 333 17.97 9.74 -5.65
C ARG A 333 19.40 9.44 -6.05
N ARG A 334 20.33 9.47 -5.10
CA ARG A 334 21.73 9.13 -5.34
C ARG A 334 22.38 8.55 -4.09
N GLY A 335 23.02 7.41 -4.22
CA GLY A 335 23.90 6.81 -3.22
C GLY A 335 25.30 6.57 -3.79
N GLY A 336 26.22 6.17 -2.93
CA GLY A 336 27.64 6.01 -3.23
C GLY A 336 28.49 7.08 -2.55
N ASN A 337 29.45 7.64 -3.26
CA ASN A 337 30.36 8.65 -2.71
C ASN A 337 30.51 9.89 -3.58
N LYS A 338 31.35 10.86 -3.15
CA LYS A 338 31.74 12.07 -3.92
C LYS A 338 30.52 12.79 -4.52
N PHE A 339 29.54 13.14 -3.71
CA PHE A 339 28.24 13.69 -4.12
C PHE A 339 28.29 15.00 -4.92
N ASP A 340 29.41 15.72 -4.89
CA ASP A 340 29.63 16.98 -5.62
C ASP A 340 30.19 16.77 -7.04
N PHE A 341 30.57 15.53 -7.39
CA PHE A 341 31.11 15.16 -8.68
C PHE A 341 30.05 14.56 -9.60
N GLN A 342 30.35 14.49 -10.91
CA GLN A 342 29.48 13.77 -11.84
C GLN A 342 29.46 12.26 -11.49
N PRO A 343 28.38 11.54 -11.79
CA PRO A 343 28.30 10.12 -11.45
C PRO A 343 29.49 9.28 -11.92
N HIS A 344 29.93 9.49 -13.13
CA HIS A 344 31.07 8.77 -13.73
C HIS A 344 32.48 9.25 -13.28
N GLU A 345 32.54 10.21 -12.36
CA GLU A 345 33.79 10.67 -11.74
C GLU A 345 34.03 10.09 -10.36
N THR A 346 33.09 9.26 -9.90
CA THR A 346 33.06 8.70 -8.56
C THR A 346 33.53 7.24 -8.53
N ASP A 347 33.84 6.75 -7.36
CA ASP A 347 34.25 5.36 -7.21
C ASP A 347 33.05 4.42 -7.29
N ILE A 348 31.90 4.78 -6.64
CA ILE A 348 30.60 4.15 -6.84
C ILE A 348 29.52 5.24 -6.86
N THR A 349 28.62 5.17 -7.81
CA THR A 349 27.37 5.93 -7.80
C THR A 349 26.22 5.10 -8.35
N GLU A 350 25.14 5.05 -7.59
CA GLU A 350 23.83 4.64 -8.05
C GLU A 350 22.90 5.85 -7.98
N GLN A 351 22.47 6.34 -9.13
CA GLN A 351 21.67 7.55 -9.25
C GLN A 351 20.46 7.29 -10.13
N THR A 352 19.29 7.74 -9.69
CA THR A 352 18.08 7.78 -10.50
C THR A 352 17.40 9.13 -10.42
N LYS A 353 16.84 9.54 -11.55
CA LYS A 353 15.92 10.67 -11.63
C LYS A 353 14.64 10.18 -12.28
N HIS A 354 13.55 10.20 -11.54
CA HIS A 354 12.22 9.79 -11.99
C HIS A 354 11.32 11.01 -12.20
N ILE A 355 10.54 10.97 -13.27
CA ILE A 355 9.38 11.83 -13.49
C ILE A 355 8.21 10.91 -13.73
N ILE A 356 7.29 10.84 -12.75
CA ILE A 356 6.14 9.96 -12.76
C ILE A 356 4.89 10.82 -12.90
N ASN A 357 4.03 10.47 -13.86
CA ASN A 357 2.72 11.08 -14.03
C ASN A 357 1.70 9.95 -14.00
N SER A 358 0.73 10.04 -13.10
CA SER A 358 -0.31 9.04 -12.95
C SER A 358 -1.68 9.69 -12.87
N GLY A 359 -2.68 9.05 -13.43
CA GLY A 359 -4.04 9.55 -13.41
C GLY A 359 -5.07 8.44 -13.53
N GLY A 360 -6.29 8.73 -13.09
CA GLY A 360 -7.40 7.80 -13.15
C GLY A 360 -8.73 8.51 -13.33
N LEU A 361 -9.62 7.85 -14.06
CA LEU A 361 -11.00 8.27 -14.26
C LEU A 361 -11.90 7.09 -13.95
N SER A 362 -12.98 7.31 -13.20
CA SER A 362 -14.03 6.31 -13.06
C SER A 362 -15.42 6.92 -13.13
N TYR A 363 -16.36 6.11 -13.60
CA TYR A 363 -17.78 6.42 -13.60
C TYR A 363 -18.54 5.31 -12.91
N ASP A 364 -19.22 5.63 -11.81
CA ASP A 364 -20.09 4.73 -11.06
C ASP A 364 -21.54 5.10 -11.32
N LEU A 365 -22.35 4.11 -11.69
CA LEU A 365 -23.80 4.23 -11.89
C LEU A 365 -24.50 3.26 -10.95
N PHE A 366 -25.43 3.79 -10.15
CA PHE A 366 -26.22 3.05 -9.17
C PHE A 366 -27.69 3.01 -9.57
N TRP A 367 -28.41 1.96 -9.16
CA TRP A 367 -29.87 1.87 -9.32
C TRP A 367 -30.48 0.94 -8.26
N ARG A 368 -31.80 0.89 -8.19
CA ARG A 368 -32.55 0.13 -7.18
C ARG A 368 -32.05 0.38 -5.77
N GLU A 369 -32.08 1.65 -5.33
CA GLU A 369 -31.71 2.06 -3.97
C GLU A 369 -30.27 1.62 -3.62
N TYR A 370 -29.33 1.80 -4.55
CA TYR A 370 -27.90 1.43 -4.45
C TYR A 370 -27.61 -0.08 -4.31
N LYS A 371 -28.63 -0.97 -4.50
CA LYS A 371 -28.42 -2.43 -4.50
C LYS A 371 -27.56 -2.88 -5.69
N HIS A 372 -27.54 -2.14 -6.77
CA HIS A 372 -26.77 -2.46 -7.97
C HIS A 372 -25.85 -1.31 -8.38
N LYS A 373 -24.68 -1.67 -8.82
CA LYS A 373 -23.66 -0.73 -9.29
C LYS A 373 -22.95 -1.23 -10.54
N ILE A 374 -22.76 -0.37 -11.53
CA ILE A 374 -21.79 -0.55 -12.61
C ILE A 374 -20.69 0.49 -12.41
N SER A 375 -19.44 0.03 -12.46
CA SER A 375 -18.26 0.89 -12.44
C SER A 375 -17.49 0.72 -13.73
N LEU A 376 -17.26 1.81 -14.46
CA LEU A 376 -16.32 1.88 -15.57
C LEU A 376 -15.10 2.67 -15.10
N TYR A 377 -13.90 2.18 -15.38
CA TYR A 377 -12.69 2.85 -14.90
C TYR A 377 -11.52 2.70 -15.88
N GLY A 378 -10.66 3.70 -15.85
CA GLY A 378 -9.36 3.68 -16.50
C GLY A 378 -8.32 4.36 -15.63
N SER A 379 -7.10 3.87 -15.66
CA SER A 379 -5.94 4.47 -14.99
C SER A 379 -4.72 4.35 -15.87
N ILE A 380 -3.84 5.34 -15.78
CA ILE A 380 -2.61 5.42 -16.57
C ILE A 380 -1.47 5.93 -15.70
N GLN A 381 -0.29 5.36 -15.86
CA GLN A 381 0.95 5.86 -15.27
C GLN A 381 2.04 5.86 -16.33
N HIS A 382 2.75 6.97 -16.42
CA HIS A 382 3.92 7.14 -17.25
C HIS A 382 5.11 7.51 -16.39
N THR A 383 6.22 6.77 -16.54
CA THR A 383 7.47 6.97 -15.81
C THR A 383 8.61 7.19 -16.80
N ASP A 384 9.26 8.34 -16.71
CA ASP A 384 10.56 8.61 -17.32
C ASP A 384 11.62 8.46 -16.24
N ARG A 385 12.62 7.60 -16.48
CA ARG A 385 13.77 7.41 -15.61
C ARG A 385 15.08 7.66 -16.36
N ASN A 386 15.92 8.53 -15.81
CA ASN A 386 17.33 8.58 -16.16
C ASN A 386 18.10 7.94 -15.00
N SER A 387 19.00 7.02 -15.31
CA SER A 387 19.77 6.26 -14.32
C SER A 387 21.26 6.31 -14.61
N TYR A 388 22.03 6.12 -13.57
CA TYR A 388 23.44 5.77 -13.62
C TYR A 388 23.68 4.70 -12.53
N TYR A 389 24.14 3.51 -12.96
CA TYR A 389 24.49 2.41 -12.08
C TYR A 389 25.93 2.01 -12.38
N GLY A 390 26.89 2.68 -11.75
CA GLY A 390 28.28 2.48 -12.11
C GLY A 390 29.26 2.60 -10.95
N ALA A 391 30.39 1.98 -11.13
CA ALA A 391 31.56 2.10 -10.27
C ALA A 391 32.83 2.30 -11.10
N GLN A 392 33.96 2.61 -10.44
CA GLN A 392 35.26 2.78 -11.05
C GLN A 392 35.26 3.77 -12.23
N LYS A 393 34.44 4.83 -12.16
CA LYS A 393 34.32 5.90 -13.14
C LYS A 393 33.84 5.43 -14.52
N ASP A 394 32.93 4.45 -14.54
CA ASP A 394 32.44 3.85 -15.77
C ASP A 394 31.52 4.80 -16.55
N LEU A 395 31.93 5.17 -17.78
CA LEU A 395 31.12 5.99 -18.68
C LEU A 395 29.97 5.22 -19.35
N ASN A 396 29.98 3.89 -19.30
CA ASN A 396 28.98 3.03 -19.94
C ASN A 396 27.70 2.89 -19.10
N ALA A 397 27.73 3.28 -17.81
CA ALA A 397 26.70 3.01 -16.83
C ALA A 397 25.46 3.92 -16.88
N TYR A 398 25.36 4.80 -17.89
CA TYR A 398 24.20 5.66 -18.08
C TYR A 398 23.05 4.92 -18.77
N GLY A 399 21.85 5.06 -18.21
CA GLY A 399 20.64 4.44 -18.73
C GLY A 399 19.46 5.41 -18.80
N LYS A 400 18.51 5.06 -19.67
CA LYS A 400 17.23 5.73 -19.78
C LYS A 400 16.13 4.72 -19.93
N THR A 401 15.08 4.83 -19.08
CA THR A 401 13.92 3.96 -19.13
C THR A 401 12.67 4.80 -19.32
N ASN A 402 11.80 4.36 -20.22
CA ASN A 402 10.46 4.88 -20.40
C ASN A 402 9.47 3.75 -20.15
N ASP A 403 8.48 3.96 -19.26
CA ASP A 403 7.49 2.95 -18.90
C ASP A 403 6.10 3.56 -18.91
N LEU A 404 5.20 2.92 -19.64
CA LEU A 404 3.80 3.31 -19.74
C LEU A 404 2.92 2.14 -19.32
N THR A 405 2.23 2.28 -18.20
CA THR A 405 1.23 1.33 -17.74
C THR A 405 -0.16 1.94 -17.82
N TRP A 406 -1.13 1.21 -18.34
CA TRP A 406 -2.53 1.61 -18.27
C TRP A 406 -3.44 0.41 -18.07
N VAL A 407 -4.56 0.66 -17.40
CA VAL A 407 -5.60 -0.31 -17.09
C VAL A 407 -6.94 0.29 -17.46
N ALA A 408 -7.80 -0.48 -18.11
CA ALA A 408 -9.21 -0.13 -18.34
C ALA A 408 -10.08 -1.32 -17.98
N GLY A 409 -11.24 -1.04 -17.37
CA GLY A 409 -12.15 -2.12 -16.97
C GLY A 409 -13.56 -1.67 -16.70
N GLY A 410 -14.43 -2.67 -16.61
CA GLY A 410 -15.81 -2.52 -16.20
C GLY A 410 -16.20 -3.61 -15.22
N MET A 411 -16.95 -3.23 -14.19
CA MET A 411 -17.37 -4.13 -13.13
C MET A 411 -18.83 -3.89 -12.78
N TYR A 412 -19.55 -4.97 -12.55
CA TYR A 412 -20.89 -4.96 -12.00
C TYR A 412 -20.90 -5.57 -10.60
N VAL A 413 -21.59 -4.91 -9.67
CA VAL A 413 -21.90 -5.42 -8.33
C VAL A 413 -23.41 -5.40 -8.13
N GLY A 414 -23.97 -6.50 -7.66
CA GLY A 414 -25.41 -6.64 -7.41
C GLY A 414 -25.70 -7.35 -6.09
N ASN A 415 -26.45 -6.70 -5.22
CA ASN A 415 -26.99 -7.30 -4.00
C ASN A 415 -28.35 -7.93 -4.34
N MET A 416 -28.46 -9.24 -4.18
CA MET A 416 -29.64 -10.04 -4.48
C MET A 416 -30.26 -10.54 -3.18
N ASP A 417 -31.56 -10.30 -3.00
CA ASP A 417 -32.27 -10.73 -1.80
C ASP A 417 -32.34 -12.27 -1.69
N ASN A 418 -32.26 -12.97 -2.83
CA ASN A 418 -32.11 -14.43 -2.92
C ASN A 418 -31.35 -14.81 -4.20
N CYS A 419 -30.28 -15.60 -4.05
CA CYS A 419 -29.52 -16.18 -5.15
C CYS A 419 -29.20 -17.63 -4.82
N LEU A 420 -29.85 -18.56 -5.50
CA LEU A 420 -29.82 -20.01 -5.27
C LEU A 420 -30.47 -20.38 -3.91
N PHE A 421 -29.80 -20.19 -2.79
CA PHE A 421 -30.22 -20.66 -1.45
C PHE A 421 -30.13 -19.60 -0.35
N ALA A 422 -29.57 -18.41 -0.63
CA ALA A 422 -29.41 -17.35 0.36
C ALA A 422 -29.31 -15.97 -0.31
N PRO A 423 -29.46 -14.87 0.45
CA PRO A 423 -29.07 -13.55 0.00
C PRO A 423 -27.60 -13.53 -0.44
N ALA A 424 -27.31 -12.82 -1.51
CA ALA A 424 -25.95 -12.83 -2.05
C ALA A 424 -25.54 -11.49 -2.65
N THR A 425 -24.22 -11.24 -2.64
CA THR A 425 -23.59 -10.18 -3.40
C THR A 425 -22.80 -10.78 -4.56
N PHE A 426 -23.25 -10.50 -5.76
CA PHE A 426 -22.56 -10.89 -7.00
C PHE A 426 -21.61 -9.77 -7.41
N THR A 427 -20.39 -10.12 -7.84
CA THR A 427 -19.42 -9.21 -8.46
C THR A 427 -18.82 -9.87 -9.68
N GLY A 428 -18.83 -9.18 -10.82
CA GLY A 428 -18.21 -9.67 -12.05
C GLY A 428 -17.69 -8.53 -12.90
N GLY A 429 -16.63 -8.77 -13.65
CA GLY A 429 -16.04 -7.73 -14.45
C GLY A 429 -15.06 -8.22 -15.51
N LEU A 430 -14.72 -7.28 -16.39
CA LEU A 430 -13.71 -7.41 -17.43
C LEU A 430 -12.65 -6.34 -17.20
N GLU A 431 -11.39 -6.68 -17.44
CA GLU A 431 -10.26 -5.78 -17.26
C GLU A 431 -9.21 -6.04 -18.36
N TYR A 432 -8.64 -4.98 -18.86
CA TYR A 432 -7.50 -5.05 -19.75
C TYR A 432 -6.38 -4.16 -19.22
N GLN A 433 -5.19 -4.73 -19.12
CA GLN A 433 -3.97 -4.07 -18.68
C GLN A 433 -2.92 -4.12 -19.78
N ASN A 434 -2.21 -3.02 -19.95
CA ASN A 434 -1.02 -2.93 -20.79
C ASN A 434 0.12 -2.24 -20.02
N ASN A 435 1.32 -2.80 -20.14
CA ASN A 435 2.56 -2.17 -19.73
C ASN A 435 3.54 -2.25 -20.89
N SER A 436 4.03 -1.09 -21.33
CA SER A 436 5.05 -0.95 -22.37
C SER A 436 6.27 -0.27 -21.77
N MET A 437 7.39 -0.98 -21.78
CA MET A 437 8.66 -0.54 -21.23
C MET A 437 9.75 -0.55 -22.31
N HIS A 438 10.53 0.52 -22.33
CA HIS A 438 11.74 0.63 -23.13
C HIS A 438 12.91 1.10 -22.25
N ASP A 439 13.91 0.24 -22.07
CA ASP A 439 15.11 0.51 -21.28
C ASP A 439 16.36 0.43 -22.13
N VAL A 440 17.15 1.50 -22.13
CA VAL A 440 18.34 1.65 -22.96
C VAL A 440 19.54 1.99 -22.08
N MET A 441 20.62 1.20 -22.24
CA MET A 441 21.95 1.50 -21.72
C MET A 441 22.96 1.34 -22.86
N THR A 442 23.17 2.40 -23.59
CA THR A 442 23.99 2.37 -24.83
C THR A 442 25.41 1.88 -24.58
N GLY A 443 26.02 2.25 -23.45
CA GLY A 443 27.38 1.85 -23.11
C GLY A 443 27.53 0.35 -22.86
N TYR A 444 26.44 -0.33 -22.38
CA TYR A 444 26.41 -1.77 -22.21
C TYR A 444 25.69 -2.50 -23.36
N HIS A 445 25.47 -1.82 -24.49
CA HIS A 445 24.76 -2.38 -25.66
C HIS A 445 23.38 -3.01 -25.29
N ARG A 446 22.71 -2.48 -24.25
CA ARG A 446 21.41 -2.93 -23.83
C ARG A 446 20.32 -2.04 -24.44
N ASP A 447 19.42 -2.66 -25.18
CA ASP A 447 18.18 -2.06 -25.67
C ASP A 447 17.07 -3.09 -25.43
N MET A 448 16.29 -2.90 -24.34
CA MET A 448 15.25 -3.83 -23.94
C MET A 448 13.89 -3.19 -24.16
N GLN A 449 13.07 -3.83 -24.97
CA GLN A 449 11.68 -3.45 -25.20
C GLN A 449 10.77 -4.57 -24.74
N GLN A 450 9.77 -4.25 -23.94
CA GLN A 450 8.80 -5.23 -23.46
C GLN A 450 7.40 -4.65 -23.45
N ASP A 451 6.48 -5.38 -24.08
CA ASP A 451 5.04 -5.13 -24.04
C ASP A 451 4.33 -6.28 -23.30
N VAL A 452 3.73 -5.98 -22.17
CA VAL A 452 2.90 -6.89 -21.40
C VAL A 452 1.44 -6.49 -21.58
N ARG A 453 0.62 -7.44 -22.04
CA ARG A 453 -0.81 -7.26 -22.28
C ARG A 453 -1.58 -8.38 -21.59
N ILE A 454 -2.55 -8.02 -20.76
CA ILE A 454 -3.34 -8.97 -19.99
C ILE A 454 -4.82 -8.64 -20.20
N ALA A 455 -5.57 -9.56 -20.81
CA ALA A 455 -7.02 -9.50 -20.86
C ALA A 455 -7.61 -10.43 -19.81
N SER A 456 -8.57 -9.96 -19.03
CA SER A 456 -9.05 -10.66 -17.85
C SER A 456 -10.56 -10.63 -17.74
N ALA A 457 -11.13 -11.72 -17.24
CA ALA A 457 -12.51 -11.80 -16.80
C ALA A 457 -12.55 -12.41 -15.39
N PHE A 458 -13.32 -11.82 -14.50
CA PHE A 458 -13.48 -12.32 -13.13
C PHE A 458 -14.93 -12.33 -12.69
N VAL A 459 -15.25 -13.28 -11.84
CA VAL A 459 -16.59 -13.45 -11.26
C VAL A 459 -16.46 -13.98 -9.84
N GLN A 460 -17.32 -13.51 -8.96
CA GLN A 460 -17.48 -14.05 -7.61
C GLN A 460 -18.89 -13.88 -7.13
N ASN A 461 -19.30 -14.75 -6.20
CA ASN A 461 -20.55 -14.63 -5.47
C ASN A 461 -20.30 -14.87 -3.97
N GLU A 462 -20.88 -14.01 -3.14
CA GLU A 462 -20.81 -14.06 -1.69
C GLU A 462 -22.21 -14.32 -1.14
N TRP A 463 -22.47 -15.51 -0.62
CA TRP A 463 -23.74 -15.90 0.01
C TRP A 463 -23.68 -15.62 1.51
N LYS A 464 -24.68 -14.91 2.02
CA LYS A 464 -24.84 -14.54 3.44
C LYS A 464 -25.93 -15.35 4.08
N MET A 465 -25.55 -16.33 4.88
CA MET A 465 -26.42 -17.14 5.70
C MET A 465 -26.29 -16.68 7.15
N ASN A 466 -27.22 -16.96 8.01
CA ASN A 466 -27.29 -16.44 9.38
C ASN A 466 -25.92 -16.26 10.09
N VAL A 467 -25.18 -17.36 10.30
CA VAL A 467 -23.86 -17.35 10.95
C VAL A 467 -22.70 -17.68 10.01
N LEU A 468 -23.00 -18.02 8.77
CA LEU A 468 -22.03 -18.48 7.78
C LEU A 468 -22.08 -17.58 6.54
N THR A 469 -20.93 -17.05 6.13
CA THR A 469 -20.77 -16.40 4.81
C THR A 469 -19.82 -17.24 3.97
N MET A 470 -20.22 -17.54 2.74
CA MET A 470 -19.41 -18.26 1.77
C MET A 470 -19.16 -17.40 0.55
N LEU A 471 -17.91 -17.24 0.16
CA LEU A 471 -17.52 -16.58 -1.08
C LEU A 471 -16.80 -17.58 -1.98
N VAL A 472 -17.26 -17.68 -3.23
CA VAL A 472 -16.58 -18.42 -4.29
C VAL A 472 -16.33 -17.48 -5.45
N GLY A 473 -15.12 -17.49 -5.96
CA GLY A 473 -14.74 -16.65 -7.10
C GLY A 473 -13.68 -17.30 -7.98
N ALA A 474 -13.57 -16.78 -9.18
CA ALA A 474 -12.56 -17.18 -10.14
C ALA A 474 -12.21 -16.04 -11.09
N ARG A 475 -11.00 -16.07 -11.61
CA ARG A 475 -10.50 -15.18 -12.65
C ARG A 475 -9.82 -16.00 -13.76
N LEU A 476 -10.02 -15.54 -14.97
CA LEU A 476 -9.34 -16.02 -16.17
C LEU A 476 -8.50 -14.88 -16.73
N ASP A 477 -7.21 -15.11 -16.91
CA ASP A 477 -6.28 -14.16 -17.48
C ASP A 477 -5.67 -14.73 -18.75
N LYS A 478 -5.64 -13.95 -19.84
CA LYS A 478 -4.84 -14.21 -21.03
C LYS A 478 -3.70 -13.20 -21.06
N HIS A 479 -2.51 -13.69 -20.76
CA HIS A 479 -1.25 -12.93 -20.80
C HIS A 479 -0.58 -13.17 -22.16
N ASN A 480 -0.03 -12.13 -22.81
CA ASN A 480 0.60 -12.28 -24.11
C ASN A 480 1.91 -13.10 -24.08
N LEU A 481 2.62 -13.12 -22.96
CA LEU A 481 3.85 -13.92 -22.79
C LEU A 481 3.58 -15.37 -22.33
N ILE A 482 2.31 -15.79 -22.22
CA ILE A 482 1.92 -17.12 -21.77
C ILE A 482 0.87 -17.69 -22.74
N ASP A 483 1.15 -18.86 -23.30
CA ASP A 483 0.28 -19.48 -24.30
C ASP A 483 -1.07 -19.91 -23.73
N LYS A 484 -1.08 -20.38 -22.48
CA LYS A 484 -2.27 -20.93 -21.82
C LYS A 484 -3.05 -19.84 -21.10
N LEU A 485 -4.37 -20.04 -20.99
CA LEU A 485 -5.19 -19.28 -20.06
C LEU A 485 -4.80 -19.60 -18.62
N ILE A 486 -4.70 -18.57 -17.81
CA ILE A 486 -4.39 -18.69 -16.37
C ILE A 486 -5.72 -18.65 -15.63
N PHE A 487 -6.02 -19.74 -14.92
CA PHE A 487 -7.22 -19.85 -14.09
C PHE A 487 -6.82 -19.67 -12.61
N SER A 488 -7.46 -18.72 -11.93
CA SER A 488 -7.19 -18.37 -10.54
C SER A 488 -8.47 -18.46 -9.70
N PRO A 489 -8.75 -19.60 -9.05
CA PRO A 489 -9.89 -19.77 -8.15
C PRO A 489 -9.62 -19.26 -6.76
N ARG A 490 -10.69 -18.93 -6.02
CA ARG A 490 -10.70 -18.69 -4.58
C ARG A 490 -11.97 -19.17 -3.91
N VAL A 491 -11.84 -19.60 -2.64
CA VAL A 491 -12.96 -19.95 -1.75
C VAL A 491 -12.68 -19.40 -0.37
N ASN A 492 -13.65 -18.70 0.20
CA ASN A 492 -13.55 -18.15 1.54
C ASN A 492 -14.79 -18.51 2.34
N LEU A 493 -14.62 -18.91 3.58
CA LEU A 493 -15.67 -19.20 4.52
C LEU A 493 -15.48 -18.33 5.77
N LEU A 494 -16.53 -17.65 6.20
CA LEU A 494 -16.60 -16.91 7.45
C LEU A 494 -17.69 -17.53 8.31
N TYR A 495 -17.32 -17.99 9.49
CA TYR A 495 -18.23 -18.39 10.55
C TYR A 495 -18.27 -17.31 11.63
N LYS A 496 -19.43 -16.66 11.82
CA LYS A 496 -19.64 -15.56 12.75
C LYS A 496 -20.87 -15.85 13.63
N PRO A 497 -20.73 -16.65 14.69
CA PRO A 497 -21.84 -16.97 15.60
C PRO A 497 -22.25 -15.80 16.50
N SER A 498 -21.39 -14.81 16.69
CA SER A 498 -21.64 -13.60 17.48
C SER A 498 -20.89 -12.40 16.90
N GLU A 499 -21.18 -11.20 17.42
CA GLU A 499 -20.44 -9.99 17.04
C GLU A 499 -18.98 -9.99 17.52
N ASP A 500 -18.68 -10.80 18.53
CA ASP A 500 -17.39 -10.82 19.22
C ASP A 500 -16.46 -11.96 18.76
N PHE A 501 -17.01 -12.97 18.07
CA PHE A 501 -16.23 -14.13 17.63
C PHE A 501 -16.42 -14.41 16.14
N GLN A 502 -15.31 -14.62 15.47
CA GLN A 502 -15.28 -14.96 14.04
C GLN A 502 -14.16 -15.97 13.75
N ALA A 503 -14.45 -16.91 12.87
CA ALA A 503 -13.47 -17.81 12.31
C ALA A 503 -13.52 -17.78 10.78
N ARG A 504 -12.37 -17.82 10.12
CA ARG A 504 -12.29 -17.81 8.65
C ARG A 504 -11.41 -18.93 8.14
N LEU A 505 -11.79 -19.47 6.97
CA LEU A 505 -10.97 -20.37 6.19
C LEU A 505 -10.88 -19.82 4.76
N THR A 506 -9.67 -19.79 4.21
CA THR A 506 -9.40 -19.25 2.90
C THR A 506 -8.55 -20.21 2.09
N TYR A 507 -8.97 -20.47 0.86
CA TYR A 507 -8.14 -21.01 -0.22
C TYR A 507 -8.08 -20.01 -1.34
N SER A 508 -6.90 -19.71 -1.82
CA SER A 508 -6.69 -18.78 -2.94
C SER A 508 -5.43 -19.12 -3.72
N THR A 509 -5.40 -18.64 -4.96
CA THR A 509 -4.26 -18.85 -5.85
C THR A 509 -3.64 -17.52 -6.27
N GLY A 510 -2.36 -17.55 -6.59
CA GLY A 510 -1.62 -16.44 -7.16
C GLY A 510 -0.77 -16.88 -8.34
N PHE A 511 -0.41 -15.93 -9.21
CA PHE A 511 0.57 -16.15 -10.25
C PHE A 511 1.44 -14.90 -10.47
N ARG A 512 2.67 -15.14 -10.94
CA ARG A 512 3.61 -14.11 -11.41
C ARG A 512 4.03 -14.45 -12.83
N ALA A 513 3.99 -13.44 -13.69
CA ALA A 513 4.29 -13.64 -15.11
C ALA A 513 5.82 -13.60 -15.38
N PRO A 514 6.29 -14.27 -16.44
CA PRO A 514 7.69 -14.24 -16.85
C PRO A 514 8.01 -12.95 -17.64
N GLN A 515 8.00 -11.83 -16.94
CA GLN A 515 8.33 -10.51 -17.49
C GLN A 515 9.59 -9.95 -16.82
N ALA A 516 10.20 -8.92 -17.40
CA ALA A 516 11.25 -8.18 -16.74
C ALA A 516 10.70 -7.34 -15.58
N TYR A 517 11.45 -7.25 -14.52
CA TYR A 517 11.15 -6.46 -13.33
C TYR A 517 12.25 -5.43 -13.09
N ASP A 518 12.03 -4.47 -12.19
CA ASP A 518 12.99 -3.39 -11.95
C ASP A 518 14.35 -3.91 -11.44
N GLU A 519 14.35 -4.97 -10.64
CA GLU A 519 15.58 -5.64 -10.22
C GLU A 519 16.43 -6.17 -11.40
N ASP A 520 15.80 -6.47 -12.55
CA ASP A 520 16.49 -6.93 -13.76
C ASP A 520 17.17 -5.78 -14.51
N LEU A 521 16.76 -4.56 -14.26
CA LEU A 521 17.30 -3.35 -14.86
C LEU A 521 18.49 -2.78 -14.09
N HIS A 522 18.72 -3.30 -12.89
CA HIS A 522 19.87 -2.97 -12.07
C HIS A 522 21.11 -3.74 -12.56
N VAL A 523 22.15 -3.04 -12.97
CA VAL A 523 23.24 -3.63 -13.74
C VAL A 523 24.60 -3.66 -13.04
N THR A 524 24.69 -3.10 -11.83
CA THR A 524 25.96 -3.01 -11.09
C THR A 524 26.06 -4.09 -10.03
N ALA A 525 27.12 -4.86 -10.08
CA ALA A 525 27.52 -5.82 -9.05
C ALA A 525 28.65 -5.26 -8.18
N VAL A 526 29.16 -6.11 -7.27
CA VAL A 526 30.35 -5.82 -6.47
C VAL A 526 31.51 -5.40 -7.37
N GLY A 527 32.22 -4.34 -6.98
CA GLY A 527 33.35 -3.81 -7.76
C GLY A 527 32.96 -3.13 -9.06
N GLY A 528 31.66 -2.94 -9.33
CA GLY A 528 31.16 -2.22 -10.50
C GLY A 528 31.05 -3.05 -11.78
N GLU A 529 31.14 -4.38 -11.70
CA GLU A 529 30.86 -5.23 -12.86
C GLU A 529 29.39 -5.09 -13.29
N GLY A 530 29.16 -4.92 -14.60
CA GLY A 530 27.83 -4.94 -15.19
C GLY A 530 27.21 -6.34 -15.06
N VAL A 531 25.97 -6.41 -14.61
CA VAL A 531 25.15 -7.63 -14.59
C VAL A 531 23.94 -7.41 -15.48
N GLN A 532 23.74 -8.27 -16.47
CA GLN A 532 22.57 -8.26 -17.35
C GLN A 532 21.75 -9.52 -17.15
N ILE A 533 20.42 -9.34 -17.03
CA ILE A 533 19.48 -10.46 -16.85
C ILE A 533 18.72 -10.71 -18.15
N LYS A 534 18.74 -11.95 -18.62
CA LYS A 534 17.97 -12.45 -19.74
C LYS A 534 16.86 -13.37 -19.25
N LEU A 535 15.75 -13.42 -19.96
CA LEU A 535 14.66 -14.39 -19.70
C LEU A 535 14.87 -15.62 -20.58
N ALA A 536 14.73 -16.81 -20.01
CA ALA A 536 14.77 -18.07 -20.75
C ALA A 536 13.58 -18.20 -21.70
N ASP A 537 13.76 -18.77 -22.89
CA ASP A 537 12.73 -18.88 -23.93
C ASP A 537 11.53 -19.73 -23.51
N ASN A 538 11.71 -20.68 -22.58
CA ASN A 538 10.66 -21.60 -22.10
C ASN A 538 10.13 -21.24 -20.71
N LEU A 539 10.33 -20.02 -20.27
CA LEU A 539 9.95 -19.55 -18.94
C LEU A 539 8.41 -19.61 -18.77
N ARG A 540 7.95 -20.21 -17.67
CA ARG A 540 6.55 -20.34 -17.30
C ARG A 540 6.23 -19.38 -16.16
N GLU A 541 4.93 -19.13 -15.99
CA GLU A 541 4.46 -18.40 -14.81
C GLU A 541 4.78 -19.16 -13.52
N GLU A 542 5.20 -18.41 -12.49
CA GLU A 542 5.18 -18.91 -11.11
C GLU A 542 3.74 -19.01 -10.64
N ARG A 543 3.41 -20.02 -9.86
CA ARG A 543 2.08 -20.23 -9.28
C ARG A 543 2.14 -20.50 -7.79
N SER A 544 1.14 -19.97 -7.07
CA SER A 544 0.95 -20.30 -5.66
C SER A 544 -0.42 -20.91 -5.39
N ASN A 545 -0.44 -21.82 -4.41
CA ASN A 545 -1.65 -22.22 -3.69
C ASN A 545 -1.49 -21.80 -2.24
N SER A 546 -2.39 -20.95 -1.78
CA SER A 546 -2.36 -20.39 -0.43
C SER A 546 -3.57 -20.87 0.37
N TYR A 547 -3.33 -21.31 1.59
CA TYR A 547 -4.32 -21.73 2.56
C TYR A 547 -4.14 -20.92 3.82
N SER A 548 -5.20 -20.36 4.38
CA SER A 548 -5.15 -19.74 5.71
C SER A 548 -6.39 -20.03 6.52
N GLY A 549 -6.20 -20.07 7.83
CA GLY A 549 -7.27 -20.18 8.81
C GLY A 549 -7.06 -19.17 9.92
N SER A 550 -8.10 -18.46 10.33
CA SER A 550 -7.98 -17.44 11.38
C SER A 550 -9.14 -17.48 12.37
N VAL A 551 -8.83 -17.04 13.59
CA VAL A 551 -9.79 -16.78 14.67
C VAL A 551 -9.61 -15.33 15.11
N ASP A 552 -10.71 -14.58 15.18
CA ASP A 552 -10.77 -13.17 15.56
C ASP A 552 -11.77 -13.04 16.72
N TRP A 553 -11.28 -12.62 17.87
CA TRP A 553 -12.06 -12.50 19.09
C TRP A 553 -11.93 -11.10 19.68
N THR A 554 -13.08 -10.48 19.96
CA THR A 554 -13.19 -9.16 20.60
C THR A 554 -13.87 -9.32 21.95
N THR A 555 -13.42 -8.61 22.96
CA THR A 555 -14.08 -8.59 24.28
C THR A 555 -14.08 -7.18 24.87
N HIS A 556 -15.07 -6.94 25.74
CA HIS A 556 -15.27 -5.68 26.43
C HIS A 556 -15.43 -5.95 27.92
N LEU A 557 -14.61 -5.32 28.75
CA LEU A 557 -14.61 -5.44 30.21
C LEU A 557 -14.57 -4.04 30.85
N GLY A 558 -15.73 -3.46 31.10
CA GLY A 558 -15.83 -2.07 31.56
C GLY A 558 -15.30 -1.11 30.51
N HIS A 559 -14.31 -0.29 30.89
CA HIS A 559 -13.63 0.63 29.96
C HIS A 559 -12.53 -0.03 29.12
N TRP A 560 -12.26 -1.32 29.33
CA TRP A 560 -11.28 -2.07 28.55
C TRP A 560 -11.92 -2.73 27.34
N GLN A 561 -11.26 -2.59 26.22
CA GLN A 561 -11.56 -3.33 25.00
C GLN A 561 -10.30 -4.10 24.55
N ALA A 562 -10.48 -5.37 24.17
CA ALA A 562 -9.40 -6.17 23.63
C ALA A 562 -9.88 -6.89 22.37
N ASN A 563 -8.97 -7.02 21.39
CA ASN A 563 -9.17 -7.81 20.17
C ASN A 563 -7.93 -8.65 19.93
N ILE A 564 -8.10 -9.92 19.62
CA ILE A 564 -7.04 -10.86 19.29
C ILE A 564 -7.41 -11.56 18.00
N LEU A 565 -6.54 -11.43 17.01
CA LEU A 565 -6.61 -12.16 15.73
C LEU A 565 -5.39 -13.07 15.64
N VAL A 566 -5.63 -14.37 15.47
CA VAL A 566 -4.60 -15.36 15.15
C VAL A 566 -4.89 -15.94 13.79
N GLU A 567 -3.90 -15.97 12.91
CA GLU A 567 -4.00 -16.54 11.57
C GLU A 567 -2.86 -17.53 11.33
N GLY A 568 -3.18 -18.77 10.99
CA GLY A 568 -2.24 -19.73 10.44
C GLY A 568 -2.26 -19.67 8.91
N PHE A 569 -1.07 -19.79 8.27
CA PHE A 569 -0.97 -19.74 6.81
C PHE A 569 0.01 -20.79 6.26
N TYR A 570 -0.28 -21.21 5.03
CA TYR A 570 0.59 -22.10 4.24
C TYR A 570 0.48 -21.71 2.76
N THR A 571 1.62 -21.46 2.11
CA THR A 571 1.73 -21.15 0.68
C THR A 571 2.72 -22.08 0.01
N ASP A 572 2.27 -22.81 -1.01
CA ASP A 572 3.09 -23.68 -1.88
C ASP A 572 3.33 -22.94 -3.22
N LEU A 573 4.58 -22.57 -3.46
CA LEU A 573 5.05 -21.94 -4.69
C LEU A 573 5.62 -22.97 -5.64
N ARG A 574 5.33 -22.84 -6.92
CA ARG A 574 5.80 -23.72 -7.99
C ARG A 574 6.40 -22.90 -9.11
N HIS A 575 7.42 -23.48 -9.78
CA HIS A 575 8.15 -22.85 -10.88
C HIS A 575 8.81 -21.53 -10.46
N VAL A 576 9.36 -21.47 -9.26
CA VAL A 576 10.01 -20.26 -8.72
C VAL A 576 11.12 -19.80 -9.65
N PHE A 577 11.20 -18.52 -9.90
CA PHE A 577 12.26 -17.96 -10.74
C PHE A 577 13.59 -17.97 -10.00
N VAL A 578 14.61 -18.49 -10.67
CA VAL A 578 16.00 -18.48 -10.23
C VAL A 578 16.87 -17.83 -11.29
N LEU A 579 18.01 -17.28 -10.85
CA LEU A 579 19.02 -16.70 -11.75
C LEU A 579 20.21 -17.65 -11.85
N GLU A 580 20.62 -17.98 -13.07
CA GLU A 580 21.80 -18.76 -13.34
C GLU A 580 22.80 -17.93 -14.13
N ASP A 581 24.07 -18.00 -13.73
CA ASP A 581 25.16 -17.38 -14.49
C ASP A 581 25.42 -18.22 -15.76
N ILE A 582 25.27 -17.57 -16.92
CA ILE A 582 25.47 -18.19 -18.23
C ILE A 582 26.71 -17.67 -18.96
N GLY A 583 27.54 -16.85 -18.30
CA GLY A 583 28.81 -16.35 -18.82
C GLY A 583 28.88 -14.83 -18.90
N LYS A 584 29.81 -14.34 -19.73
CA LYS A 584 30.01 -12.90 -19.94
C LYS A 584 29.72 -12.53 -21.40
N ASN A 585 29.29 -11.28 -21.61
CA ASN A 585 29.18 -10.70 -22.96
C ASN A 585 30.55 -10.24 -23.50
N ASP A 586 30.56 -9.72 -24.72
CA ASP A 586 31.77 -9.28 -25.42
C ASP A 586 32.52 -8.11 -24.74
N ILE A 587 31.82 -7.37 -23.86
CA ILE A 587 32.37 -6.23 -23.10
C ILE A 587 32.67 -6.58 -21.64
N GLY A 588 32.49 -7.84 -21.26
CA GLY A 588 32.86 -8.35 -19.94
C GLY A 588 31.77 -8.39 -18.89
N ASP A 589 30.54 -7.91 -19.20
CA ASP A 589 29.42 -7.95 -18.26
C ASP A 589 28.97 -9.40 -18.01
N VAL A 590 28.64 -9.70 -16.78
CA VAL A 590 28.06 -11.00 -16.38
C VAL A 590 26.63 -11.12 -16.91
N ILE A 591 26.35 -12.18 -17.64
CA ILE A 591 25.01 -12.53 -18.12
C ILE A 591 24.40 -13.56 -17.22
N LYS A 592 23.27 -13.23 -16.59
CA LYS A 592 22.45 -14.20 -15.83
C LYS A 592 21.16 -14.48 -16.57
N GLU A 593 20.77 -15.74 -16.58
CA GLU A 593 19.49 -16.16 -17.16
C GLU A 593 18.47 -16.43 -16.06
N ARG A 594 17.29 -15.80 -16.17
CA ARG A 594 16.14 -16.11 -15.33
C ARG A 594 15.41 -17.31 -15.90
N ARG A 595 15.29 -18.37 -15.12
CA ARG A 595 14.59 -19.59 -15.46
C ARG A 595 13.74 -20.12 -14.31
N ASN A 596 12.88 -21.11 -14.60
CA ASN A 596 12.12 -21.78 -13.54
C ASN A 596 13.01 -22.78 -12.81
N GLY A 597 13.19 -22.60 -11.51
CA GLY A 597 13.78 -23.54 -10.60
C GLY A 597 12.73 -24.41 -9.91
N ASN A 598 13.09 -24.94 -8.76
CA ASN A 598 12.21 -25.75 -7.92
C ASN A 598 11.15 -24.86 -7.24
N GLY A 599 10.23 -25.50 -6.51
CA GLY A 599 9.23 -24.78 -5.72
C GLY A 599 9.78 -24.28 -4.38
N ALA A 600 8.96 -23.46 -3.71
CA ALA A 600 9.22 -23.03 -2.35
C ALA A 600 7.96 -23.16 -1.49
N ARG A 601 8.12 -23.30 -0.18
CA ARG A 601 7.04 -23.36 0.79
C ARG A 601 7.26 -22.34 1.88
N VAL A 602 6.20 -21.58 2.17
CA VAL A 602 6.18 -20.63 3.26
C VAL A 602 4.99 -20.94 4.14
N TYR A 603 5.21 -21.09 5.44
CA TYR A 603 4.16 -21.40 6.40
C TYR A 603 4.47 -20.82 7.76
N GLY A 604 3.42 -20.54 8.53
CA GLY A 604 3.59 -19.93 9.84
C GLY A 604 2.28 -19.47 10.46
N ALA A 605 2.42 -18.57 11.43
CA ALA A 605 1.31 -17.92 12.10
C ALA A 605 1.58 -16.45 12.33
N ASN A 606 0.50 -15.65 12.22
CA ASN A 606 0.44 -14.23 12.55
C ASN A 606 -0.45 -14.05 13.77
N LEU A 607 -0.01 -13.21 14.70
CA LEU A 607 -0.77 -12.73 15.85
C LEU A 607 -0.93 -11.21 15.71
N ASP A 608 -2.15 -10.72 15.81
CA ASP A 608 -2.46 -9.32 16.01
C ASP A 608 -3.27 -9.18 17.30
N ALA A 609 -2.77 -8.39 18.25
CA ALA A 609 -3.46 -8.11 19.51
C ALA A 609 -3.60 -6.61 19.71
N LYS A 610 -4.78 -6.17 20.10
CA LYS A 610 -5.09 -4.77 20.41
C LYS A 610 -5.77 -4.71 21.77
N ILE A 611 -5.31 -3.82 22.64
CA ILE A 611 -5.90 -3.57 23.95
C ILE A 611 -6.00 -2.05 24.12
N ALA A 612 -7.14 -1.56 24.58
CA ALA A 612 -7.34 -0.15 24.84
C ALA A 612 -8.14 0.08 26.12
N HIS A 613 -7.88 1.19 26.78
CA HIS A 613 -8.62 1.72 27.92
C HIS A 613 -9.28 3.04 27.51
N GLY A 614 -10.57 3.01 27.23
CA GLY A 614 -11.29 4.15 26.69
C GLY A 614 -10.58 4.82 25.52
N LYS A 615 -10.51 6.15 25.52
CA LYS A 615 -9.75 6.97 24.56
C LYS A 615 -8.34 7.31 25.06
N GLU A 616 -8.02 6.97 26.32
CA GLU A 616 -6.83 7.43 27.03
C GLU A 616 -5.56 6.66 26.66
N ALA A 617 -5.69 5.34 26.44
CA ALA A 617 -4.53 4.52 26.14
C ALA A 617 -4.88 3.38 25.17
N GLN A 618 -3.96 3.09 24.26
CA GLN A 618 -4.08 2.01 23.30
C GLN A 618 -2.73 1.31 23.13
N PHE A 619 -2.75 -0.02 23.17
CA PHE A 619 -1.61 -0.87 22.87
C PHE A 619 -1.95 -1.80 21.71
N GLN A 620 -1.03 -1.96 20.76
CA GLN A 620 -1.12 -2.93 19.68
C GLN A 620 0.16 -3.73 19.59
N LEU A 621 0.04 -5.00 19.32
CA LEU A 621 1.14 -5.94 19.09
C LEU A 621 0.84 -6.76 17.84
N GLY A 622 1.81 -6.84 16.94
CA GLY A 622 1.80 -7.79 15.83
C GLY A 622 3.04 -8.67 15.89
N PHE A 623 2.87 -9.97 15.68
CA PHE A 623 3.99 -10.91 15.69
C PHE A 623 3.79 -11.99 14.63
N THR A 624 4.87 -12.33 13.94
CA THR A 624 4.90 -13.36 12.90
C THR A 624 5.97 -14.40 13.24
N ALA A 625 5.57 -15.66 13.23
CA ALA A 625 6.45 -16.80 13.30
C ALA A 625 6.29 -17.60 12.01
N GLN A 626 7.37 -17.78 11.24
CA GLN A 626 7.30 -18.42 9.92
C GLN A 626 8.51 -19.28 9.59
N ARG A 627 8.36 -20.08 8.55
CA ARG A 627 9.44 -20.82 7.90
C ARG A 627 9.31 -20.66 6.39
N SER A 628 10.39 -20.23 5.73
CA SER A 628 10.50 -20.07 4.28
C SER A 628 11.60 -20.95 3.74
N ARG A 629 11.25 -21.93 2.90
CA ARG A 629 12.16 -22.96 2.42
C ARG A 629 11.92 -23.29 0.95
N TYR A 630 12.99 -23.44 0.19
CA TYR A 630 12.93 -24.13 -1.09
C TYR A 630 12.58 -25.62 -0.88
N THR A 631 11.90 -26.22 -1.84
CA THR A 631 11.56 -27.66 -1.79
C THR A 631 12.80 -28.54 -1.91
N HIS A 632 13.77 -28.07 -2.68
CA HIS A 632 15.10 -28.66 -2.86
C HIS A 632 16.15 -27.61 -2.52
N GLU A 633 17.39 -28.00 -2.44
CA GLU A 633 18.49 -27.04 -2.33
C GLU A 633 18.64 -26.29 -3.65
N GLU A 634 18.77 -24.96 -3.56
CA GLU A 634 18.98 -24.06 -4.69
C GLU A 634 20.40 -23.47 -4.60
N ALA A 635 21.10 -23.47 -5.72
CA ALA A 635 22.38 -22.80 -5.85
C ALA A 635 22.15 -21.27 -5.86
N TRP A 636 22.91 -20.56 -5.03
CA TRP A 636 22.82 -19.10 -4.98
C TRP A 636 24.09 -18.41 -5.50
N THR A 637 25.21 -19.13 -5.51
CA THR A 637 26.49 -18.73 -6.10
C THR A 637 27.40 -19.93 -6.34
N LYS A 638 28.52 -19.70 -7.01
CA LYS A 638 29.57 -20.69 -7.28
C LYS A 638 30.93 -20.19 -6.82
N VAL A 639 31.60 -20.97 -5.97
CA VAL A 639 32.94 -20.66 -5.45
C VAL A 639 33.92 -21.80 -5.82
N ASP A 640 35.05 -21.43 -6.43
CA ASP A 640 36.08 -22.40 -6.86
C ASP A 640 35.50 -23.56 -7.71
N GLY A 641 34.45 -23.27 -8.53
CA GLY A 641 33.78 -24.28 -9.36
C GLY A 641 32.73 -25.15 -8.63
N VAL A 642 32.49 -24.93 -7.34
CA VAL A 642 31.50 -25.65 -6.53
C VAL A 642 30.29 -24.78 -6.27
N ASP A 643 29.10 -25.31 -6.56
CA ASP A 643 27.84 -24.62 -6.26
C ASP A 643 27.60 -24.57 -4.75
N LEU A 644 27.42 -23.36 -4.21
CA LEU A 644 26.97 -23.14 -2.85
C LEU A 644 25.45 -23.14 -2.81
N THR A 645 24.88 -24.09 -2.09
CA THR A 645 23.42 -24.31 -2.07
C THR A 645 22.80 -23.94 -0.73
N THR A 646 21.53 -23.63 -0.76
CA THR A 646 20.72 -23.41 0.45
C THR A 646 19.29 -23.89 0.25
N LYS A 647 18.70 -24.41 1.32
CA LYS A 647 17.26 -24.70 1.39
C LYS A 647 16.48 -23.59 2.07
N ARG A 648 17.16 -22.68 2.76
CA ARG A 648 16.53 -21.51 3.37
C ARG A 648 16.41 -20.39 2.35
N MET A 649 15.26 -19.74 2.30
CA MET A 649 15.12 -18.51 1.50
C MET A 649 15.90 -17.39 2.18
N PRO A 650 16.80 -16.70 1.46
CA PRO A 650 17.56 -15.59 2.03
C PRO A 650 16.66 -14.42 2.44
N ARG A 651 17.15 -13.56 3.35
CA ARG A 651 16.51 -12.34 3.82
C ARG A 651 15.12 -12.55 4.43
N THR A 652 14.82 -13.77 4.92
CA THR A 652 13.55 -14.11 5.55
C THR A 652 13.76 -14.54 6.99
N PRO A 653 13.56 -13.66 7.98
CA PRO A 653 13.64 -14.02 9.38
C PRO A 653 12.49 -14.97 9.76
N ASP A 654 12.80 -15.91 10.65
CA ASP A 654 11.81 -16.86 11.17
C ASP A 654 10.82 -16.19 12.14
N TYR A 655 11.24 -15.07 12.77
CA TYR A 655 10.45 -14.32 13.76
C TYR A 655 10.62 -12.83 13.54
N TYR A 656 9.52 -12.10 13.50
CA TYR A 656 9.50 -10.62 13.46
C TYR A 656 8.17 -10.09 13.96
N GLY A 657 8.15 -8.82 14.31
CA GLY A 657 6.93 -8.20 14.80
C GLY A 657 7.11 -6.75 15.18
N TYR A 658 6.04 -6.17 15.70
CA TYR A 658 6.01 -4.78 16.12
C TYR A 658 5.12 -4.62 17.35
N PHE A 659 5.28 -3.49 18.01
CA PHE A 659 4.28 -2.97 18.92
C PHE A 659 4.10 -1.46 18.76
N THR A 660 2.95 -0.97 19.16
CA THR A 660 2.68 0.45 19.33
C THR A 660 1.92 0.69 20.63
N PHE A 661 2.26 1.72 21.34
CA PHE A 661 1.54 2.21 22.50
C PHE A 661 1.28 3.70 22.33
N SER A 662 0.07 4.15 22.57
CA SER A 662 -0.26 5.58 22.62
C SER A 662 -1.09 5.89 23.83
N SER A 663 -0.86 7.07 24.41
CA SER A 663 -1.64 7.57 25.54
C SER A 663 -1.79 9.08 25.47
N ALA A 664 -2.97 9.54 25.88
CA ALA A 664 -3.33 10.95 26.05
C ALA A 664 -3.68 11.22 27.52
N PRO A 665 -2.67 11.27 28.42
CA PRO A 665 -2.91 11.32 29.88
C PRO A 665 -3.49 12.65 30.34
N VAL A 666 -3.33 13.71 29.58
CA VAL A 666 -3.87 15.05 29.86
C VAL A 666 -4.35 15.70 28.57
N LYS A 667 -5.27 16.64 28.70
CA LYS A 667 -5.83 17.37 27.54
C LYS A 667 -4.72 18.01 26.70
N ASN A 668 -4.83 17.88 25.38
CA ASN A 668 -3.92 18.46 24.39
C ASN A 668 -2.50 17.86 24.34
N PHE A 669 -2.16 16.90 25.19
CA PHE A 669 -0.89 16.21 25.16
C PHE A 669 -1.09 14.72 24.92
N ASP A 670 -0.42 14.18 23.95
CA ASP A 670 -0.35 12.75 23.70
C ASP A 670 1.09 12.32 23.40
N PHE A 671 1.37 11.07 23.68
CA PHE A 671 2.64 10.46 23.32
C PHE A 671 2.43 9.08 22.72
N SER A 672 3.38 8.65 21.90
CA SER A 672 3.41 7.30 21.37
C SER A 672 4.79 6.68 21.48
N LEU A 673 4.81 5.39 21.83
CA LEU A 673 5.97 4.52 21.83
C LEU A 673 5.72 3.43 20.81
N SER A 674 6.66 3.20 19.90
CA SER A 674 6.53 2.16 18.89
C SER A 674 7.86 1.45 18.70
N GLY A 675 7.81 0.18 18.32
CA GLY A 675 9.02 -0.58 18.06
C GLY A 675 8.81 -1.72 17.10
N THR A 676 9.90 -2.14 16.46
CA THR A 676 9.94 -3.30 15.57
C THR A 676 11.03 -4.25 16.03
N TYR A 677 10.75 -5.54 15.89
CA TYR A 677 11.70 -6.63 16.13
C TYR A 677 11.91 -7.42 14.84
N THR A 678 13.16 -7.65 14.46
CA THR A 678 13.56 -8.49 13.34
C THR A 678 14.51 -9.57 13.87
N GLY A 679 14.11 -10.84 13.75
CA GLY A 679 14.94 -11.99 14.14
C GLY A 679 16.08 -12.25 13.18
N LYS A 680 16.88 -13.24 13.51
CA LYS A 680 18.00 -13.69 12.67
C LYS A 680 17.51 -14.23 11.33
N MET A 681 18.30 -13.98 10.28
CA MET A 681 18.08 -14.49 8.93
C MET A 681 19.42 -14.80 8.26
N ILE A 682 19.38 -15.47 7.13
CA ILE A 682 20.57 -15.63 6.28
C ILE A 682 20.58 -14.56 5.19
N VAL A 683 21.77 -14.07 4.86
CA VAL A 683 21.97 -13.04 3.83
C VAL A 683 23.19 -13.45 2.99
N PRO A 684 23.11 -13.45 1.67
CA PRO A 684 24.29 -13.65 0.82
C PRO A 684 25.24 -12.47 0.99
N HIS A 685 26.54 -12.74 0.98
CA HIS A 685 27.62 -11.77 1.01
C HIS A 685 28.61 -12.15 -0.08
N TYR A 686 28.68 -11.33 -1.11
CA TYR A 686 29.47 -11.61 -2.29
C TYR A 686 30.92 -11.10 -2.15
N ALA A 687 31.84 -11.79 -2.83
CA ALA A 687 33.24 -11.41 -2.86
C ALA A 687 33.44 -10.02 -3.46
N GLY A 688 34.44 -9.32 -2.92
CA GLY A 688 34.78 -7.93 -3.22
C GLY A 688 35.53 -7.36 -2.02
N TYR A 689 34.80 -6.90 -1.00
CA TYR A 689 35.36 -6.55 0.30
C TYR A 689 35.83 -7.80 1.08
N ILE A 690 35.13 -8.90 0.92
CA ILE A 690 35.53 -10.23 1.41
C ILE A 690 36.17 -11.05 0.28
N GLU A 691 37.00 -12.03 0.62
CA GLU A 691 37.76 -12.82 -0.37
C GLU A 691 36.88 -13.77 -1.19
N LYS A 692 35.84 -14.38 -0.58
CA LYS A 692 34.97 -15.38 -1.23
C LYS A 692 33.52 -15.20 -0.79
N ASP A 693 32.60 -15.50 -1.70
CA ASP A 693 31.16 -15.53 -1.41
C ASP A 693 30.84 -16.45 -0.24
N ARG A 694 29.98 -15.98 0.64
CA ARG A 694 29.50 -16.77 1.78
C ARG A 694 28.10 -16.36 2.21
N MET A 695 27.41 -17.27 2.91
CA MET A 695 26.10 -17.01 3.51
C MET A 695 26.26 -16.60 4.97
N GLU A 696 25.88 -15.39 5.31
CA GLU A 696 25.99 -14.86 6.66
C GLU A 696 24.71 -15.03 7.46
N ASN A 697 24.84 -15.22 8.78
CA ASN A 697 23.74 -15.18 9.72
C ASN A 697 23.68 -13.81 10.39
N THR A 698 22.60 -13.07 10.17
CA THR A 698 22.43 -11.76 10.79
C THR A 698 22.17 -11.85 12.29
N PRO A 699 22.53 -10.83 13.10
CA PRO A 699 22.00 -10.67 14.45
C PRO A 699 20.48 -10.41 14.40
N HIS A 700 19.85 -10.33 15.58
CA HIS A 700 18.51 -9.78 15.72
C HIS A 700 18.58 -8.27 15.96
N PHE A 701 17.52 -7.56 15.55
CA PHE A 701 17.40 -6.11 15.72
C PHE A 701 16.14 -5.77 16.51
N PHE A 702 16.25 -4.73 17.30
CA PHE A 702 15.13 -4.10 17.98
C PHE A 702 15.23 -2.58 17.79
N ASP A 703 14.22 -2.00 17.16
CA ASP A 703 14.08 -0.57 16.91
C ASP A 703 12.99 -0.01 17.84
N LEU A 704 13.29 1.04 18.59
CA LEU A 704 12.39 1.68 19.53
C LEU A 704 12.28 3.17 19.22
N ASN A 705 11.06 3.68 19.14
CA ASN A 705 10.74 5.05 18.78
C ASN A 705 9.83 5.71 19.83
N LEU A 706 10.07 6.99 20.13
CA LEU A 706 9.24 7.82 21.01
C LEU A 706 8.83 9.07 20.25
N LYS A 707 7.55 9.41 20.33
CA LYS A 707 6.98 10.66 19.81
C LYS A 707 6.12 11.33 20.87
N LEU A 708 6.25 12.64 20.98
CA LEU A 708 5.49 13.52 21.87
C LEU A 708 4.75 14.56 21.01
N ASN A 709 3.49 14.78 21.29
CA ASN A 709 2.66 15.78 20.63
C ASN A 709 2.02 16.72 21.66
N TYR A 710 1.99 18.00 21.34
CA TYR A 710 1.22 18.98 22.08
C TYR A 710 0.39 19.84 21.11
N THR A 711 -0.92 19.93 21.35
CA THR A 711 -1.86 20.61 20.47
C THR A 711 -2.34 21.91 21.12
N PHE A 712 -2.11 23.03 20.47
CA PHE A 712 -2.64 24.34 20.82
C PHE A 712 -3.90 24.62 20.01
N VAL A 713 -4.95 25.06 20.64
CA VAL A 713 -6.14 25.59 19.94
C VAL A 713 -5.89 27.10 19.77
N LEU A 714 -5.69 27.53 18.51
CA LEU A 714 -5.37 28.93 18.19
C LEU A 714 -6.61 29.81 18.07
N HIS A 715 -7.65 29.26 17.46
CA HIS A 715 -8.96 29.87 17.24
C HIS A 715 -9.98 28.76 17.10
N ASP A 716 -11.27 29.01 17.17
CA ASP A 716 -12.36 28.04 17.30
C ASP A 716 -12.19 26.75 16.48
N HIS A 717 -11.61 26.82 15.28
CA HIS A 717 -11.43 25.67 14.40
C HIS A 717 -9.98 25.40 13.99
N ILE A 718 -9.03 26.28 14.36
CA ILE A 718 -7.62 26.14 13.95
C ILE A 718 -6.79 25.60 15.10
N LYS A 719 -6.14 24.48 14.84
CA LYS A 719 -5.24 23.80 15.77
C LYS A 719 -3.81 23.87 15.26
N PHE A 720 -2.89 24.16 16.16
CA PHE A 720 -1.45 24.06 15.95
C PHE A 720 -0.91 22.91 16.80
N GLN A 721 -0.29 21.94 16.21
CA GLN A 721 0.34 20.82 16.92
C GLN A 721 1.86 20.89 16.75
N LEU A 722 2.55 20.87 17.86
CA LEU A 722 4.00 20.65 17.91
C LEU A 722 4.26 19.18 18.16
N ASN A 723 5.15 18.56 17.39
CA ASN A 723 5.58 17.19 17.58
C ASN A 723 7.10 17.10 17.66
N THR A 724 7.62 16.22 18.51
CA THR A 724 9.04 15.95 18.66
C THR A 724 9.26 14.52 19.11
N GLY A 725 10.48 14.04 18.96
CA GLY A 725 10.80 12.70 19.42
C GLY A 725 12.13 12.15 18.93
N VAL A 726 12.28 10.85 19.12
CA VAL A 726 13.48 10.11 18.74
C VAL A 726 13.06 8.80 18.09
N GLN A 727 13.56 8.53 16.90
CA GLN A 727 13.45 7.24 16.22
C GLN A 727 14.74 6.45 16.42
N ASN A 728 14.62 5.13 16.51
CA ASN A 728 15.72 4.19 16.76
C ASN A 728 16.58 4.60 17.96
N ILE A 729 15.96 4.71 19.15
CA ILE A 729 16.58 5.18 20.40
C ILE A 729 17.87 4.41 20.70
N PHE A 730 17.90 3.10 20.42
CA PHE A 730 19.05 2.25 20.69
C PHE A 730 20.13 2.30 19.60
N ASN A 731 19.91 3.08 18.53
CA ASN A 731 20.80 3.15 17.37
C ASN A 731 21.10 1.74 16.80
N SER A 732 20.06 0.91 16.75
CA SER A 732 20.12 -0.46 16.24
C SER A 732 20.36 -0.43 14.73
N PHE A 733 21.53 -0.85 14.30
CA PHE A 733 22.00 -0.76 12.91
C PHE A 733 23.00 -1.88 12.62
N GLN A 734 23.19 -2.25 11.37
CA GLN A 734 24.22 -3.19 10.96
C GLN A 734 25.62 -2.70 11.43
N LYS A 735 26.46 -3.63 11.94
CA LYS A 735 27.78 -3.29 12.50
C LYS A 735 28.93 -3.73 11.61
N ASP A 736 28.69 -4.68 10.74
CA ASP A 736 29.63 -5.34 9.84
C ASP A 736 29.39 -4.91 8.38
N LEU A 737 29.25 -3.59 8.19
CA LEU A 737 29.15 -3.01 6.85
C LEU A 737 30.44 -3.18 6.07
N ASP A 738 30.32 -3.48 4.79
CA ASP A 738 31.46 -3.41 3.89
C ASP A 738 31.88 -1.96 3.66
N LYS A 739 33.16 -1.76 3.38
CA LYS A 739 33.77 -0.43 3.22
C LYS A 739 34.42 -0.26 1.85
N GLY A 740 34.43 1.00 1.41
CA GLY A 740 35.13 1.39 0.21
C GLY A 740 34.46 0.93 -1.10
N GLU A 741 35.24 0.97 -2.18
CA GLU A 741 34.76 0.77 -3.55
C GLU A 741 34.44 -0.69 -3.92
N PHE A 742 34.94 -1.65 -3.16
CA PHE A 742 34.70 -3.09 -3.39
C PHE A 742 33.61 -3.65 -2.48
N ARG A 743 32.81 -2.79 -1.85
CA ARG A 743 31.70 -3.22 -0.99
C ARG A 743 30.64 -4.00 -1.77
N ASP A 744 30.07 -5.02 -1.16
CA ASP A 744 28.81 -5.60 -1.62
C ASP A 744 27.64 -4.71 -1.19
N ALA A 745 27.13 -3.89 -2.09
CA ALA A 745 25.96 -3.04 -1.81
C ALA A 745 24.72 -3.86 -1.42
N GLY A 746 24.66 -5.11 -1.83
CA GLY A 746 23.62 -6.07 -1.46
C GLY A 746 23.78 -6.61 -0.04
N TYR A 747 24.95 -6.55 0.59
CA TYR A 747 25.15 -6.95 1.98
C TYR A 747 24.69 -5.87 2.96
N PHE A 748 23.42 -5.52 2.87
CA PHE A 748 22.78 -4.52 3.71
C PHE A 748 21.50 -5.10 4.33
N TYR A 749 21.34 -5.00 5.65
CA TYR A 749 20.25 -5.61 6.41
C TYR A 749 19.98 -4.88 7.74
N GLY A 750 18.85 -5.18 8.36
CA GLY A 750 18.43 -4.56 9.62
C GLY A 750 17.71 -3.23 9.45
N PRO A 751 17.59 -2.42 10.52
CA PRO A 751 17.01 -1.08 10.46
C PRO A 751 17.81 -0.18 9.53
N THR A 752 17.14 0.49 8.63
CA THR A 752 17.77 1.36 7.63
C THR A 752 17.99 2.78 8.15
N GLN A 753 17.23 3.20 9.16
CA GLN A 753 17.33 4.52 9.75
C GLN A 753 18.13 4.46 11.05
N PRO A 754 19.21 5.26 11.20
CA PRO A 754 19.95 5.39 12.46
C PRO A 754 19.11 6.14 13.50
N ARG A 755 19.65 6.31 14.72
CA ARG A 755 19.03 7.19 15.71
C ARG A 755 18.77 8.55 15.10
N THR A 756 17.51 8.96 15.14
CA THR A 756 17.06 10.20 14.48
C THR A 756 16.24 11.03 15.45
N PHE A 757 16.69 12.25 15.73
CA PHE A 757 15.92 13.24 16.46
C PHE A 757 15.10 14.05 15.48
N PHE A 758 13.85 14.34 15.83
CA PHE A 758 12.97 15.14 14.98
C PHE A 758 12.17 16.17 15.77
N ILE A 759 11.86 17.25 15.10
CA ILE A 759 10.91 18.27 15.52
C ILE A 759 10.05 18.65 14.33
N GLY A 760 8.76 18.80 14.54
CA GLY A 760 7.82 19.17 13.49
C GLY A 760 6.63 19.92 14.02
N PHE A 761 5.86 20.49 13.09
CA PHE A 761 4.60 21.17 13.41
C PHE A 761 3.53 20.80 12.39
N LYS A 762 2.28 20.92 12.81
CA LYS A 762 1.10 20.73 11.99
C LYS A 762 0.08 21.82 12.31
N ILE A 763 -0.46 22.44 11.27
CA ILE A 763 -1.59 23.38 11.35
C ILE A 763 -2.76 22.73 10.62
N MET A 764 -3.93 22.68 11.23
CA MET A 764 -5.12 22.04 10.68
C MET A 764 -6.41 22.65 11.25
N ASN A 765 -7.50 22.50 10.53
CA ASN A 765 -8.86 22.81 10.99
C ASN A 765 -9.69 21.52 11.16
#